data_e6eeecf56dcabb303c2c41c9b9dc284c
#
_entry.id   e6eeecf56dcabb303c2c41c9b9dc284c
#
_cell.length_a   1.000
_cell.length_b   1.000
_cell.length_c   1.000
_cell.angle_alpha   90.00
_cell.angle_beta   90.00
_cell.angle_gamma   90.00
#
_symmetry.space_group_name_H-M   'P 1'
#
loop_
_entity.id
_entity.type
_entity.pdbx_description
1 polymer ?
#
loop_
_entity_poly.entity_id
_entity_poly.type
_entity_poly.pdbx_seq_one_letter_code
_entity_poly.pdbx_strand_id
1 'polypeptide(L)'
;MDMAAQSPATQNFSDAVPDEAFVKRALDMANLNALRVALWQATGDAELARMGTVAVPFWSGVYDVIQLAPEHAERVKAKALAFLRSGAGSRLPHPEDVQIRDMMAMLAGKPVSDFIFEMGKEELNFVDYPRGVAWSGDGPPEGREGFHVLVIGAGVAGLVTAIHLGHLGIPYTIVERNPDVGGTWWTNDYPDARVDIPSHHYQLTVTRKHPWQHWFAPQPELADYIRTVADDHDLRRNIRFETEVAAAHWDESAKVWRIRLRDKGGTETAIAAHAIVSGAGLFNVPNTPDIPGVETYRGAFFHTTNWDHRFDHADKRVGVIGVGCTGAQVMPSLAETAGHVTVFQRSPHWVAKLEGYRDRIPDEVQWLMEAMPHYWNWYVFATYYTMFCEDGALFSIDRDWQREGGLVSRKNDALRQALTDAIAREFPDDPALARKLTPDCPPFSRRLVVDNGWFRALKQPHVSLVTAGITRMTPAGVVTDDGVEHPLDLVVWAGGFRAERYLWPVHYVGRHGRTLEEAWAKDGARAYLGMTMPDFPNMFMLYGPNTNPRAGGLFAWIEIWARYAVQGIAALIEGGHAAMECRRDVHDAFNAEVDAALGDCIWGLDGQASYYRNRHGRQGINNPLRPSVYYDKVRKINLADFVLD
;
A
#
# COMPACT_ATOMS: atom_id res chain seq x y z
N MET A 1 -15.63 -10.35 -30.55
CA MET A 1 -15.11 -9.07 -31.11
C MET A 1 -13.81 -8.78 -30.40
N ASP A 2 -12.70 -9.05 -31.07
CA ASP A 2 -11.36 -8.75 -30.59
C ASP A 2 -11.19 -7.25 -30.43
N MET A 3 -11.28 -6.76 -29.19
CA MET A 3 -10.80 -5.42 -28.85
C MET A 3 -9.39 -5.59 -28.25
N ALA A 4 -8.39 -5.60 -29.14
CA ALA A 4 -7.02 -5.36 -28.74
C ALA A 4 -6.93 -3.92 -28.19
N ALA A 5 -6.90 -3.78 -26.87
CA ALA A 5 -6.63 -2.51 -26.21
C ALA A 5 -5.23 -2.04 -26.63
N GLN A 6 -5.16 -0.88 -27.25
CA GLN A 6 -3.90 -0.22 -27.55
C GLN A 6 -3.25 0.18 -26.21
N SER A 7 -2.06 -0.35 -25.96
CA SER A 7 -1.20 -0.01 -24.83
C SER A 7 -0.82 1.48 -24.89
N PRO A 8 -0.75 2.19 -23.72
CA PRO A 8 -0.25 3.55 -23.67
C PRO A 8 1.20 3.63 -24.14
N ALA A 9 1.61 4.80 -24.60
CA ALA A 9 2.86 5.09 -25.28
C ALA A 9 4.07 4.39 -24.63
N THR A 10 4.40 3.20 -25.13
CA THR A 10 5.72 2.61 -24.99
C THR A 10 6.71 3.63 -25.57
N GLN A 11 7.72 4.02 -24.78
CA GLN A 11 8.92 4.60 -25.38
C GLN A 11 9.35 3.61 -26.46
N ASN A 12 9.20 3.98 -27.72
CA ASN A 12 9.68 3.18 -28.85
C ASN A 12 11.21 3.18 -28.80
N PHE A 13 11.77 2.26 -28.03
CA PHE A 13 13.14 1.86 -28.28
C PHE A 13 13.14 1.28 -29.69
N SER A 14 13.96 1.85 -30.59
CA SER A 14 14.05 1.38 -31.98
C SER A 14 14.25 -0.14 -31.98
N ASP A 15 13.64 -0.87 -32.92
CA ASP A 15 13.81 -2.33 -33.08
C ASP A 15 15.28 -2.76 -33.29
N ALA A 16 16.20 -1.81 -33.42
CA ALA A 16 17.64 -2.03 -33.52
C ALA A 16 18.24 -2.21 -32.11
N VAL A 17 18.92 -3.33 -31.88
CA VAL A 17 19.73 -3.55 -30.68
C VAL A 17 20.73 -2.38 -30.54
N PRO A 18 20.76 -1.68 -29.38
CA PRO A 18 21.70 -0.60 -29.15
C PRO A 18 23.16 -1.04 -29.30
N ASP A 19 24.08 -0.08 -29.31
CA ASP A 19 25.49 -0.41 -29.35
C ASP A 19 25.93 -1.27 -28.13
N GLU A 20 27.03 -1.99 -28.30
CA GLU A 20 27.50 -2.94 -27.28
C GLU A 20 27.82 -2.25 -25.94
N ALA A 21 28.26 -1.00 -25.97
CA ALA A 21 28.58 -0.25 -24.76
C ALA A 21 27.31 0.04 -23.95
N PHE A 22 26.20 0.41 -24.60
CA PHE A 22 24.90 0.60 -23.96
C PHE A 22 24.39 -0.72 -23.34
N VAL A 23 24.45 -1.82 -24.11
CA VAL A 23 24.01 -3.13 -23.60
C VAL A 23 24.84 -3.55 -22.37
N LYS A 24 26.15 -3.34 -22.40
CA LYS A 24 27.03 -3.64 -21.24
C LYS A 24 26.63 -2.80 -20.02
N ARG A 25 26.38 -1.50 -20.16
CA ARG A 25 25.90 -0.69 -19.04
C ARG A 25 24.55 -1.19 -18.49
N ALA A 26 23.63 -1.59 -19.38
CA ALA A 26 22.35 -2.17 -18.95
C ALA A 26 22.55 -3.45 -18.12
N LEU A 27 23.47 -4.31 -18.53
CA LEU A 27 23.80 -5.54 -17.81
C LEU A 27 24.52 -5.26 -16.47
N ASP A 28 25.33 -4.20 -16.39
CA ASP A 28 26.01 -3.79 -15.15
C ASP A 28 25.02 -3.29 -14.09
N MET A 29 23.88 -2.70 -14.51
CA MET A 29 22.82 -2.20 -13.63
C MET A 29 21.72 -3.24 -13.35
N ALA A 30 21.77 -4.40 -13.99
CA ALA A 30 20.72 -5.42 -13.90
C ALA A 30 20.66 -6.08 -12.52
N ASN A 31 19.44 -6.49 -12.11
CA ASN A 31 19.29 -7.51 -11.09
C ASN A 31 19.76 -8.86 -11.70
N LEU A 32 21.02 -9.21 -11.43
CA LEU A 32 21.65 -10.37 -12.07
C LEU A 32 21.00 -11.71 -11.70
N ASN A 33 20.35 -11.81 -10.53
CA ASN A 33 19.65 -13.03 -10.15
C ASN A 33 18.36 -13.19 -10.94
N ALA A 34 17.56 -12.14 -11.12
CA ALA A 34 16.39 -12.12 -11.99
C ALA A 34 16.78 -12.34 -13.47
N LEU A 35 17.85 -11.69 -13.92
CA LEU A 35 18.39 -11.86 -15.27
C LEU A 35 18.84 -13.30 -15.54
N ARG A 36 19.50 -13.94 -14.57
CA ARG A 36 19.91 -15.36 -14.65
C ARG A 36 18.71 -16.27 -14.86
N VAL A 37 17.62 -16.04 -14.10
CA VAL A 37 16.40 -16.86 -14.21
C VAL A 37 15.72 -16.64 -15.56
N ALA A 38 15.58 -15.39 -15.99
CA ALA A 38 15.02 -15.07 -17.30
C ALA A 38 15.84 -15.69 -18.46
N LEU A 39 17.17 -15.62 -18.36
CA LEU A 39 18.06 -16.22 -19.36
C LEU A 39 17.99 -17.74 -19.34
N TRP A 40 17.90 -18.38 -18.17
CA TRP A 40 17.67 -19.82 -18.07
C TRP A 40 16.34 -20.23 -18.71
N GLN A 41 15.27 -19.50 -18.44
CA GLN A 41 13.96 -19.73 -19.07
C GLN A 41 14.04 -19.63 -20.59
N ALA A 42 14.84 -18.70 -21.11
CA ALA A 42 14.99 -18.47 -22.55
C ALA A 42 15.86 -19.52 -23.26
N THR A 43 16.84 -20.12 -22.56
CA THR A 43 17.89 -20.94 -23.19
C THR A 43 17.95 -22.36 -22.70
N GLY A 44 17.40 -22.67 -21.53
CA GLY A 44 17.55 -23.98 -20.87
C GLY A 44 18.99 -24.28 -20.40
N ASP A 45 19.88 -23.27 -20.34
CA ASP A 45 21.29 -23.48 -20.00
C ASP A 45 21.48 -23.98 -18.57
N ALA A 46 21.80 -25.26 -18.42
CA ALA A 46 21.96 -25.93 -17.13
C ALA A 46 23.08 -25.32 -16.24
N GLU A 47 24.03 -24.58 -16.79
CA GLU A 47 25.03 -23.86 -16.01
C GLU A 47 24.39 -22.79 -15.14
N LEU A 48 23.41 -22.01 -15.68
CA LEU A 48 22.71 -20.95 -14.97
C LEU A 48 21.93 -21.49 -13.76
N ALA A 49 21.32 -22.67 -13.87
CA ALA A 49 20.58 -23.29 -12.77
C ALA A 49 21.46 -23.65 -11.57
N ARG A 50 22.75 -23.94 -11.80
CA ARG A 50 23.70 -24.38 -10.77
C ARG A 50 24.43 -23.23 -10.06
N MET A 51 24.25 -21.99 -10.52
CA MET A 51 24.88 -20.83 -9.91
C MET A 51 24.24 -20.51 -8.54
N GLY A 52 25.10 -20.26 -7.55
CA GLY A 52 24.69 -19.98 -6.17
C GLY A 52 24.12 -18.56 -5.98
N THR A 53 23.45 -18.37 -4.85
CA THR A 53 22.93 -17.07 -4.42
C THR A 53 23.41 -16.74 -3.02
N VAL A 54 23.38 -15.43 -2.65
CA VAL A 54 23.70 -14.91 -1.32
C VAL A 54 22.58 -13.99 -0.85
N ALA A 55 22.33 -13.99 0.47
CA ALA A 55 21.43 -13.03 1.09
C ALA A 55 22.20 -11.77 1.46
N VAL A 56 21.72 -10.61 1.03
CA VAL A 56 22.35 -9.31 1.29
C VAL A 56 21.37 -8.43 2.06
N PRO A 57 21.74 -7.89 3.23
CA PRO A 57 20.86 -6.98 3.97
C PRO A 57 20.47 -5.76 3.13
N PHE A 58 19.20 -5.42 3.16
CA PHE A 58 18.62 -4.29 2.46
C PHE A 58 17.80 -3.41 3.41
N TRP A 59 17.74 -2.11 3.13
CA TRP A 59 17.02 -1.14 3.95
C TRP A 59 17.41 -1.24 5.44
N SER A 60 18.68 -1.01 5.74
CA SER A 60 19.24 -1.11 7.10
C SER A 60 19.03 -2.48 7.78
N GLY A 61 18.86 -3.56 7.00
CA GLY A 61 18.65 -4.91 7.53
C GLY A 61 17.18 -5.27 7.82
N VAL A 62 16.24 -4.47 7.35
CA VAL A 62 14.80 -4.80 7.41
C VAL A 62 14.49 -6.06 6.62
N TYR A 63 15.06 -6.16 5.41
CA TYR A 63 14.91 -7.29 4.50
C TYR A 63 16.26 -7.86 4.09
N ASP A 64 16.22 -9.09 3.58
CA ASP A 64 17.34 -9.72 2.90
C ASP A 64 16.99 -9.87 1.42
N VAL A 65 17.76 -9.22 0.54
CA VAL A 65 17.64 -9.42 -0.92
C VAL A 65 18.48 -10.60 -1.33
N ILE A 66 17.88 -11.53 -2.06
CA ILE A 66 18.60 -12.68 -2.61
C ILE A 66 19.25 -12.27 -3.93
N GLN A 67 20.57 -12.18 -3.92
CA GLN A 67 21.38 -11.80 -5.06
C GLN A 67 22.11 -13.00 -5.63
N LEU A 68 22.50 -12.92 -6.89
CA LEU A 68 23.45 -13.87 -7.50
C LEU A 68 24.79 -13.78 -6.75
N ALA A 69 25.40 -14.94 -6.46
CA ALA A 69 26.73 -14.94 -5.85
C ALA A 69 27.75 -14.24 -6.77
N PRO A 70 28.60 -13.33 -6.22
CA PRO A 70 29.42 -12.41 -7.02
C PRO A 70 30.33 -13.08 -8.04
N GLU A 71 30.82 -14.28 -7.76
CA GLU A 71 31.69 -15.06 -8.64
C GLU A 71 31.02 -15.47 -9.97
N HIS A 72 29.70 -15.39 -10.05
CA HIS A 72 28.94 -15.75 -11.25
C HIS A 72 28.57 -14.52 -12.11
N ALA A 73 28.76 -13.30 -11.59
CA ALA A 73 28.26 -12.07 -12.21
C ALA A 73 28.69 -11.90 -13.67
N GLU A 74 30.01 -11.96 -13.93
CA GLU A 74 30.55 -11.76 -15.28
C GLU A 74 30.11 -12.86 -16.25
N ARG A 75 29.92 -14.08 -15.75
CA ARG A 75 29.44 -15.20 -16.58
C ARG A 75 28.00 -15.00 -17.03
N VAL A 76 27.11 -14.53 -16.13
CA VAL A 76 25.71 -14.20 -16.47
C VAL A 76 25.65 -13.03 -17.46
N LYS A 77 26.41 -11.96 -17.23
CA LYS A 77 26.50 -10.82 -18.16
C LYS A 77 26.95 -11.23 -19.56
N ALA A 78 28.01 -12.04 -19.65
CA ALA A 78 28.52 -12.51 -20.94
C ALA A 78 27.51 -13.35 -21.71
N LYS A 79 26.79 -14.28 -21.01
CA LYS A 79 25.75 -15.09 -21.62
C LYS A 79 24.53 -14.23 -22.05
N ALA A 80 24.13 -13.26 -21.24
CA ALA A 80 23.03 -12.34 -21.56
C ALA A 80 23.38 -11.44 -22.76
N LEU A 81 24.61 -10.92 -22.83
CA LEU A 81 25.09 -10.14 -23.97
C LEU A 81 25.04 -10.96 -25.28
N ALA A 82 25.53 -12.20 -25.24
CA ALA A 82 25.49 -13.12 -26.39
C ALA A 82 24.05 -13.40 -26.82
N PHE A 83 23.14 -13.65 -25.88
CA PHE A 83 21.72 -13.90 -26.14
C PHE A 83 21.04 -12.69 -26.79
N LEU A 84 21.16 -11.49 -26.19
CA LEU A 84 20.56 -10.26 -26.71
C LEU A 84 21.05 -9.91 -28.14
N ARG A 85 22.32 -10.21 -28.44
CA ARG A 85 22.88 -9.99 -29.78
C ARG A 85 22.51 -11.04 -30.82
N SER A 86 22.08 -12.22 -30.40
CA SER A 86 21.68 -13.29 -31.31
C SER A 86 20.32 -13.05 -31.96
N GLY A 87 19.53 -12.10 -31.46
CA GLY A 87 18.15 -11.89 -31.88
C GLY A 87 17.22 -13.06 -31.55
N ALA A 88 17.66 -14.00 -30.72
CA ALA A 88 16.87 -15.15 -30.33
C ALA A 88 15.78 -14.75 -29.32
N GLY A 89 14.55 -15.16 -29.57
CA GLY A 89 13.55 -15.27 -28.51
C GLY A 89 12.53 -14.17 -28.35
N SER A 90 11.82 -13.79 -29.40
CA SER A 90 10.70 -12.85 -29.26
C SER A 90 9.43 -13.41 -28.61
N ARG A 91 9.26 -14.70 -28.52
CA ARG A 91 8.10 -15.35 -27.84
C ARG A 91 8.51 -16.72 -27.28
N LEU A 92 8.61 -16.79 -25.97
CA LEU A 92 8.74 -18.06 -25.25
C LEU A 92 7.33 -18.57 -24.88
N PRO A 93 7.09 -19.90 -24.90
CA PRO A 93 5.84 -20.45 -24.40
C PRO A 93 5.70 -20.13 -22.90
N HIS A 94 4.45 -20.04 -22.45
CA HIS A 94 4.15 -19.91 -21.03
C HIS A 94 4.72 -21.13 -20.29
N PRO A 95 5.50 -20.95 -19.20
CA PRO A 95 6.04 -22.08 -18.46
C PRO A 95 4.93 -22.79 -17.66
N GLU A 96 5.07 -24.10 -17.52
CA GLU A 96 4.21 -24.93 -16.68
C GLU A 96 4.47 -24.64 -15.19
N ASP A 97 3.48 -24.89 -14.33
CA ASP A 97 3.55 -24.63 -12.89
C ASP A 97 4.79 -25.25 -12.20
N VAL A 98 5.20 -26.45 -12.62
CA VAL A 98 6.41 -27.10 -12.10
C VAL A 98 7.66 -26.29 -12.46
N GLN A 99 7.74 -25.82 -13.71
CA GLN A 99 8.86 -24.99 -14.17
C GLN A 99 8.89 -23.64 -13.46
N ILE A 100 7.71 -23.02 -13.24
CA ILE A 100 7.60 -21.76 -12.47
C ILE A 100 8.13 -21.96 -11.04
N ARG A 101 7.73 -23.05 -10.37
CA ARG A 101 8.18 -23.37 -9.02
C ARG A 101 9.70 -23.60 -8.95
N ASP A 102 10.26 -24.30 -9.92
CA ASP A 102 11.71 -24.53 -10.02
C ASP A 102 12.47 -23.21 -10.22
N MET A 103 11.97 -22.32 -11.09
CA MET A 103 12.56 -21.01 -11.33
C MET A 103 12.44 -20.09 -10.10
N MET A 104 11.33 -20.15 -9.38
CA MET A 104 11.18 -19.43 -8.09
C MET A 104 12.19 -19.95 -7.06
N ALA A 105 12.35 -21.27 -6.95
CA ALA A 105 13.33 -21.88 -6.05
C ALA A 105 14.78 -21.51 -6.44
N MET A 106 15.06 -21.45 -7.73
CA MET A 106 16.34 -21.00 -8.27
C MET A 106 16.63 -19.54 -7.89
N LEU A 107 15.64 -18.64 -7.99
CA LEU A 107 15.78 -17.24 -7.58
C LEU A 107 15.93 -17.12 -6.07
N ALA A 108 15.13 -17.85 -5.29
CA ALA A 108 15.13 -17.82 -3.83
C ALA A 108 16.37 -18.50 -3.21
N GLY A 109 17.12 -19.30 -3.99
CA GLY A 109 18.22 -20.12 -3.49
C GLY A 109 17.80 -21.29 -2.58
N LYS A 110 16.50 -21.56 -2.49
CA LYS A 110 15.88 -22.63 -1.69
C LYS A 110 14.48 -22.96 -2.21
N PRO A 111 13.92 -24.12 -1.88
CA PRO A 111 12.52 -24.42 -2.20
C PRO A 111 11.57 -23.35 -1.66
N VAL A 112 10.54 -23.00 -2.43
CA VAL A 112 9.50 -22.04 -2.03
C VAL A 112 8.30 -22.77 -1.45
N SER A 113 7.64 -22.14 -0.46
CA SER A 113 6.38 -22.64 0.11
C SER A 113 5.24 -22.54 -0.90
N ASP A 114 4.14 -23.27 -0.64
CA ASP A 114 2.93 -23.17 -1.47
C ASP A 114 2.37 -21.74 -1.49
N PHE A 115 2.42 -21.04 -0.37
CA PHE A 115 2.01 -19.64 -0.30
C PHE A 115 2.85 -18.75 -1.25
N ILE A 116 4.18 -18.84 -1.18
CA ILE A 116 5.08 -18.07 -2.07
C ILE A 116 4.85 -18.46 -3.53
N PHE A 117 4.59 -19.73 -3.80
CA PHE A 117 4.31 -20.19 -5.16
C PHE A 117 2.99 -19.62 -5.68
N GLU A 118 1.89 -19.79 -4.96
CA GLU A 118 0.55 -19.37 -5.41
C GLU A 118 0.47 -17.86 -5.60
N MET A 119 0.88 -17.09 -4.59
CA MET A 119 0.85 -15.63 -4.67
C MET A 119 1.92 -15.10 -5.63
N GLY A 120 3.11 -15.70 -5.65
CA GLY A 120 4.19 -15.33 -6.55
C GLY A 120 3.88 -15.60 -8.02
N LYS A 121 3.10 -16.64 -8.32
CA LYS A 121 2.60 -16.91 -9.67
C LYS A 121 1.68 -15.78 -10.18
N GLU A 122 0.84 -15.26 -9.29
CA GLU A 122 0.02 -14.07 -9.60
C GLU A 122 0.89 -12.82 -9.83
N GLU A 123 1.93 -12.61 -9.01
CA GLU A 123 2.86 -11.47 -9.16
C GLU A 123 3.75 -11.55 -10.41
N LEU A 124 4.14 -12.76 -10.84
CA LEU A 124 4.87 -12.95 -12.09
C LEU A 124 4.11 -12.44 -13.31
N ASN A 125 2.79 -12.40 -13.25
CA ASN A 125 1.94 -11.84 -14.29
C ASN A 125 2.24 -12.38 -15.71
N PHE A 126 2.45 -13.71 -15.81
CA PHE A 126 2.63 -14.39 -17.11
C PHE A 126 1.32 -14.50 -17.89
N VAL A 127 0.18 -14.46 -17.20
CA VAL A 127 -1.16 -14.50 -17.77
C VAL A 127 -1.87 -13.17 -17.56
N ASP A 128 -2.80 -12.84 -18.43
CA ASP A 128 -3.66 -11.67 -18.25
C ASP A 128 -4.60 -11.90 -17.07
N TYR A 129 -4.73 -10.87 -16.21
CA TYR A 129 -5.62 -10.89 -15.05
C TYR A 129 -5.41 -12.08 -14.08
N PRO A 130 -4.21 -12.29 -13.56
CA PRO A 130 -3.91 -13.44 -12.70
C PRO A 130 -4.78 -13.50 -11.43
N ARG A 131 -5.34 -12.34 -11.01
CA ARG A 131 -6.29 -12.20 -9.91
C ARG A 131 -7.73 -12.00 -10.38
N GLY A 132 -8.02 -12.28 -11.65
CA GLY A 132 -9.34 -12.12 -12.24
C GLY A 132 -10.40 -13.01 -11.58
N VAL A 133 -11.67 -12.60 -11.74
CA VAL A 133 -12.84 -13.38 -11.38
C VAL A 133 -13.54 -13.82 -12.65
N ALA A 134 -13.93 -15.08 -12.70
CA ALA A 134 -14.69 -15.67 -13.80
C ALA A 134 -16.00 -16.29 -13.25
N TRP A 135 -16.99 -16.41 -14.10
CA TRP A 135 -18.19 -17.18 -13.80
C TRP A 135 -17.86 -18.66 -13.62
N SER A 136 -18.56 -19.36 -12.74
CA SER A 136 -18.36 -20.79 -12.50
C SER A 136 -18.91 -21.69 -13.61
N GLY A 137 -19.91 -21.18 -14.36
CA GLY A 137 -20.54 -21.86 -15.50
C GLY A 137 -19.93 -21.47 -16.85
N ASP A 138 -20.49 -22.04 -17.92
CA ASP A 138 -20.04 -21.85 -19.32
C ASP A 138 -20.28 -20.43 -19.88
N GLY A 139 -20.87 -19.54 -19.09
CA GLY A 139 -21.17 -18.17 -19.50
C GLY A 139 -21.85 -17.34 -18.42
N PRO A 140 -22.12 -16.06 -18.72
CA PRO A 140 -22.76 -15.17 -17.77
C PRO A 140 -24.20 -15.63 -17.45
N PRO A 141 -24.57 -15.71 -16.15
CA PRO A 141 -25.89 -16.16 -15.72
C PRO A 141 -27.00 -15.16 -16.11
N GLU A 142 -28.22 -15.68 -16.25
CA GLU A 142 -29.40 -14.85 -16.36
C GLU A 142 -29.57 -14.00 -15.08
N GLY A 143 -30.09 -12.76 -15.22
CA GLY A 143 -30.28 -11.85 -14.10
C GLY A 143 -29.08 -10.94 -13.79
N ARG A 144 -27.89 -11.20 -14.35
CA ARG A 144 -26.70 -10.35 -14.20
C ARG A 144 -26.99 -8.88 -14.50
N GLU A 145 -27.73 -8.60 -15.58
CA GLU A 145 -28.03 -7.22 -16.01
C GLU A 145 -28.94 -6.48 -15.04
N GLY A 146 -29.76 -7.22 -14.27
CA GLY A 146 -30.61 -6.66 -13.22
C GLY A 146 -29.90 -6.41 -11.90
N PHE A 147 -28.69 -6.91 -11.72
CA PHE A 147 -27.93 -6.77 -10.47
C PHE A 147 -26.99 -5.55 -10.56
N HIS A 148 -27.23 -4.55 -9.74
CA HIS A 148 -26.44 -3.31 -9.73
C HIS A 148 -25.56 -3.20 -8.48
N VAL A 149 -24.29 -2.86 -8.66
CA VAL A 149 -23.30 -2.67 -7.58
C VAL A 149 -22.94 -1.20 -7.44
N LEU A 150 -22.97 -0.67 -6.20
CA LEU A 150 -22.37 0.61 -5.88
C LEU A 150 -20.96 0.39 -5.38
N VAL A 151 -19.99 1.05 -6.02
CA VAL A 151 -18.60 1.12 -5.58
C VAL A 151 -18.35 2.52 -4.99
N ILE A 152 -17.84 2.59 -3.75
CA ILE A 152 -17.58 3.85 -3.06
C ILE A 152 -16.09 4.15 -3.12
N GLY A 153 -15.75 5.26 -3.78
CA GLY A 153 -14.39 5.74 -3.98
C GLY A 153 -13.78 5.31 -5.30
N ALA A 154 -13.14 6.24 -6.04
CA ALA A 154 -12.38 6.01 -7.26
C ALA A 154 -10.85 6.03 -7.01
N GLY A 155 -10.42 5.57 -5.84
CA GLY A 155 -9.06 5.15 -5.57
C GLY A 155 -8.79 3.75 -6.13
N VAL A 156 -7.57 3.25 -5.94
CA VAL A 156 -7.14 1.94 -6.47
C VAL A 156 -8.12 0.81 -6.14
N ALA A 157 -8.64 0.75 -4.92
CA ALA A 157 -9.57 -0.31 -4.50
C ALA A 157 -10.89 -0.29 -5.30
N GLY A 158 -11.46 0.88 -5.51
CA GLY A 158 -12.68 1.02 -6.31
C GLY A 158 -12.44 0.74 -7.79
N LEU A 159 -11.33 1.20 -8.36
CA LEU A 159 -10.99 0.96 -9.77
C LEU A 159 -10.79 -0.53 -10.05
N VAL A 160 -10.03 -1.24 -9.22
CA VAL A 160 -9.84 -2.70 -9.37
C VAL A 160 -11.16 -3.47 -9.25
N THR A 161 -12.00 -3.09 -8.29
CA THR A 161 -13.35 -3.68 -8.17
C THR A 161 -14.16 -3.47 -9.45
N ALA A 162 -14.15 -2.25 -9.98
CA ALA A 162 -14.87 -1.91 -11.21
C ALA A 162 -14.35 -2.69 -12.43
N ILE A 163 -13.03 -2.91 -12.52
CA ILE A 163 -12.42 -3.73 -13.57
C ILE A 163 -12.97 -5.15 -13.51
N HIS A 164 -13.00 -5.78 -12.33
CA HIS A 164 -13.54 -7.14 -12.18
C HIS A 164 -15.05 -7.21 -12.50
N LEU A 165 -15.84 -6.23 -12.02
CA LEU A 165 -17.27 -6.14 -12.35
C LEU A 165 -17.51 -5.95 -13.86
N GLY A 166 -16.71 -5.08 -14.50
CA GLY A 166 -16.75 -4.87 -15.94
C GLY A 166 -16.45 -6.12 -16.75
N HIS A 167 -15.45 -6.90 -16.35
CA HIS A 167 -15.11 -8.19 -16.98
C HIS A 167 -16.25 -9.23 -16.88
N LEU A 168 -16.94 -9.25 -15.76
CA LEU A 168 -18.12 -10.10 -15.58
C LEU A 168 -19.35 -9.52 -16.25
N GLY A 169 -19.31 -8.27 -16.74
CA GLY A 169 -20.44 -7.56 -17.30
C GLY A 169 -21.54 -7.27 -16.28
N ILE A 170 -21.19 -7.11 -14.99
CA ILE A 170 -22.10 -6.74 -13.91
C ILE A 170 -22.23 -5.22 -13.90
N PRO A 171 -23.46 -4.65 -13.97
CA PRO A 171 -23.67 -3.21 -13.90
C PRO A 171 -23.19 -2.60 -12.58
N TYR A 172 -22.48 -1.48 -12.66
CA TYR A 172 -21.99 -0.76 -11.48
C TYR A 172 -21.98 0.76 -11.66
N THR A 173 -21.96 1.46 -10.54
CA THR A 173 -21.67 2.89 -10.46
C THR A 173 -20.58 3.12 -9.42
N ILE A 174 -19.56 3.92 -9.76
CA ILE A 174 -18.58 4.41 -8.79
C ILE A 174 -19.02 5.80 -8.34
N VAL A 175 -18.91 6.08 -7.04
CA VAL A 175 -19.13 7.41 -6.48
C VAL A 175 -17.83 7.92 -5.89
N GLU A 176 -17.36 9.09 -6.34
CA GLU A 176 -16.11 9.72 -5.90
C GLU A 176 -16.36 11.17 -5.48
N ARG A 177 -15.91 11.53 -4.29
CA ARG A 177 -16.07 12.91 -3.75
C ARG A 177 -15.14 13.93 -4.40
N ASN A 178 -14.01 13.47 -4.94
CA ASN A 178 -13.04 14.33 -5.63
C ASN A 178 -13.42 14.51 -7.11
N PRO A 179 -12.84 15.51 -7.80
CA PRO A 179 -13.13 15.75 -9.22
C PRO A 179 -12.40 14.78 -10.16
N ASP A 180 -11.51 13.93 -9.65
CA ASP A 180 -10.77 12.96 -10.45
C ASP A 180 -10.51 11.67 -9.64
N VAL A 181 -10.02 10.63 -10.33
CA VAL A 181 -9.54 9.39 -9.74
C VAL A 181 -8.23 9.59 -8.99
N GLY A 182 -7.85 8.63 -8.14
CA GLY A 182 -6.54 8.66 -7.49
C GLY A 182 -6.57 8.35 -6.00
N GLY A 183 -7.68 8.65 -5.30
CA GLY A 183 -7.82 8.39 -3.87
C GLY A 183 -6.68 9.03 -3.05
N THR A 184 -5.86 8.22 -2.37
CA THR A 184 -4.71 8.69 -1.56
C THR A 184 -3.74 9.55 -2.38
N TRP A 185 -3.49 9.20 -3.64
CA TRP A 185 -2.56 9.91 -4.53
C TRP A 185 -3.15 11.12 -5.21
N TRP A 186 -4.47 11.33 -5.09
CA TRP A 186 -5.13 12.59 -5.38
C TRP A 186 -5.01 13.57 -4.21
N THR A 187 -5.30 13.08 -2.98
CA THR A 187 -5.42 13.96 -1.80
C THR A 187 -4.09 14.30 -1.15
N ASN A 188 -3.04 13.51 -1.35
CA ASN A 188 -1.71 13.74 -0.75
C ASN A 188 -0.73 14.22 -1.81
N ASP A 189 -0.90 15.45 -2.25
CA ASP A 189 -0.10 16.12 -3.27
C ASP A 189 0.91 17.14 -2.70
N TYR A 190 1.19 17.04 -1.39
CA TYR A 190 2.21 17.85 -0.75
C TYR A 190 3.60 17.63 -1.36
N PRO A 191 4.52 18.63 -1.27
CA PRO A 191 5.84 18.53 -1.86
C PRO A 191 6.59 17.26 -1.47
N ASP A 192 7.13 16.57 -2.48
CA ASP A 192 7.91 15.34 -2.37
C ASP A 192 7.17 14.12 -1.78
N ALA A 193 5.83 14.14 -1.80
CA ALA A 193 5.03 12.96 -1.49
C ALA A 193 5.44 11.79 -2.40
N ARG A 194 5.70 10.60 -1.82
CA ARG A 194 6.33 9.49 -2.52
C ARG A 194 5.97 8.15 -1.88
N VAL A 195 5.89 7.11 -2.70
CA VAL A 195 5.73 5.74 -2.19
C VAL A 195 7.00 5.27 -1.48
N ASP A 196 6.84 4.42 -0.47
CA ASP A 196 7.93 3.87 0.35
C ASP A 196 8.23 2.38 0.08
N ILE A 197 7.68 1.86 -1.02
CA ILE A 197 7.99 0.54 -1.58
C ILE A 197 8.31 0.66 -3.07
N PRO A 198 9.06 -0.28 -3.66
CA PRO A 198 9.46 -0.20 -5.07
C PRO A 198 8.27 -0.07 -6.02
N SER A 199 8.36 0.83 -7.01
CA SER A 199 7.30 1.14 -7.97
C SER A 199 6.78 -0.10 -8.71
N HIS A 200 7.67 -0.98 -9.16
CA HIS A 200 7.31 -2.21 -9.86
C HIS A 200 6.54 -3.23 -9.00
N HIS A 201 6.59 -3.09 -7.67
CA HIS A 201 5.78 -3.86 -6.73
C HIS A 201 4.52 -3.09 -6.27
N TYR A 202 4.53 -1.76 -6.39
CA TYR A 202 3.38 -0.89 -6.13
C TYR A 202 2.58 -0.68 -7.42
N GLN A 203 2.33 -1.77 -8.14
CA GLN A 203 1.64 -1.82 -9.43
C GLN A 203 0.55 -2.89 -9.38
N LEU A 204 -0.53 -2.67 -10.13
CA LEU A 204 -1.63 -3.63 -10.26
C LEU A 204 -1.28 -4.71 -11.30
N THR A 205 -1.68 -5.93 -11.04
CA THR A 205 -1.50 -7.04 -12.00
C THR A 205 -2.43 -6.93 -13.19
N VAL A 206 -3.54 -6.20 -13.07
CA VAL A 206 -4.47 -5.89 -14.17
C VAL A 206 -3.86 -4.94 -15.21
N THR A 207 -2.81 -4.21 -14.85
CA THR A 207 -2.02 -3.40 -15.78
C THR A 207 -0.69 -4.10 -16.04
N ARG A 208 -0.41 -4.38 -17.31
CA ARG A 208 0.89 -4.92 -17.69
C ARG A 208 1.99 -3.88 -17.44
N LYS A 209 3.23 -4.19 -17.80
CA LYS A 209 4.40 -3.32 -17.65
C LYS A 209 4.10 -1.83 -17.75
N HIS A 210 4.07 -1.14 -16.61
CA HIS A 210 4.03 0.32 -16.61
C HIS A 210 5.47 0.86 -16.67
N PRO A 211 5.79 1.85 -17.51
CA PRO A 211 7.15 2.37 -17.68
C PRO A 211 7.53 3.36 -16.56
N TRP A 212 7.68 2.86 -15.34
CA TRP A 212 8.07 3.65 -14.18
C TRP A 212 9.36 4.41 -14.43
N GLN A 213 9.37 5.71 -14.09
CA GLN A 213 10.55 6.56 -14.24
C GLN A 213 11.42 6.59 -12.96
N HIS A 214 10.86 6.19 -11.81
CA HIS A 214 11.57 6.17 -10.53
C HIS A 214 11.46 4.81 -9.85
N TRP A 215 12.52 4.40 -9.16
CA TRP A 215 12.50 3.18 -8.34
C TRP A 215 11.42 3.22 -7.26
N PHE A 216 11.15 4.43 -6.73
CA PHE A 216 10.09 4.75 -5.78
C PHE A 216 9.37 5.99 -6.31
N ALA A 217 8.23 5.80 -6.91
CA ALA A 217 7.54 6.84 -7.66
C ALA A 217 7.09 8.01 -6.77
N PRO A 218 7.29 9.26 -7.18
CA PRO A 218 6.69 10.42 -6.56
C PRO A 218 5.18 10.48 -6.87
N GLN A 219 4.45 11.27 -6.09
CA GLN A 219 3.00 11.43 -6.21
C GLN A 219 2.50 11.73 -7.62
N PRO A 220 3.11 12.65 -8.40
CA PRO A 220 2.62 12.93 -9.75
C PRO A 220 2.64 11.69 -10.67
N GLU A 221 3.70 10.89 -10.60
CA GLU A 221 3.83 9.66 -11.39
C GLU A 221 2.81 8.59 -10.97
N LEU A 222 2.54 8.48 -9.67
CA LEU A 222 1.51 7.58 -9.15
C LEU A 222 0.10 8.02 -9.51
N ALA A 223 -0.17 9.33 -9.47
CA ALA A 223 -1.44 9.89 -9.89
C ALA A 223 -1.68 9.65 -11.38
N ASP A 224 -0.66 9.84 -12.22
CA ASP A 224 -0.72 9.58 -13.66
C ASP A 224 -0.93 8.10 -13.95
N TYR A 225 -0.24 7.22 -13.23
CA TYR A 225 -0.47 5.78 -13.32
C TYR A 225 -1.92 5.40 -13.03
N ILE A 226 -2.52 5.93 -11.97
CA ILE A 226 -3.91 5.60 -11.61
C ILE A 226 -4.90 6.17 -12.64
N ARG A 227 -4.63 7.36 -13.20
CA ARG A 227 -5.41 7.91 -14.32
C ARG A 227 -5.35 7.00 -15.53
N THR A 228 -4.14 6.56 -15.91
CA THR A 228 -3.93 5.60 -17.00
C THR A 228 -4.76 4.32 -16.79
N VAL A 229 -4.75 3.76 -15.57
CA VAL A 229 -5.58 2.58 -15.25
C VAL A 229 -7.07 2.86 -15.49
N ALA A 230 -7.57 4.00 -15.05
CA ALA A 230 -8.98 4.36 -15.23
C ALA A 230 -9.36 4.58 -16.68
N ASP A 231 -8.45 5.14 -17.48
CA ASP A 231 -8.66 5.44 -18.89
C ASP A 231 -8.54 4.19 -19.77
N ASP A 232 -7.54 3.35 -19.55
CA ASP A 232 -7.31 2.09 -20.30
C ASP A 232 -8.48 1.10 -20.13
N HIS A 233 -9.15 1.11 -18.98
CA HIS A 233 -10.31 0.28 -18.71
C HIS A 233 -11.66 0.99 -18.91
N ASP A 234 -11.67 2.20 -19.48
CA ASP A 234 -12.90 3.00 -19.75
C ASP A 234 -13.82 3.13 -18.53
N LEU A 235 -13.23 3.31 -17.34
CA LEU A 235 -14.00 3.34 -16.09
C LEU A 235 -14.71 4.65 -15.84
N ARG A 236 -14.21 5.77 -16.39
CA ARG A 236 -14.73 7.11 -16.12
C ARG A 236 -16.20 7.29 -16.45
N ARG A 237 -16.72 6.61 -17.46
CA ARG A 237 -18.13 6.66 -17.85
C ARG A 237 -19.09 6.19 -16.74
N ASN A 238 -18.61 5.38 -15.81
CA ASN A 238 -19.40 4.85 -14.70
C ASN A 238 -19.09 5.56 -13.37
N ILE A 239 -18.30 6.66 -13.37
CA ILE A 239 -17.93 7.41 -12.16
C ILE A 239 -18.80 8.67 -12.04
N ARG A 240 -19.41 8.85 -10.88
CA ARG A 240 -20.02 10.11 -10.45
C ARG A 240 -19.01 10.86 -9.58
N PHE A 241 -18.29 11.79 -10.20
CA PHE A 241 -17.35 12.65 -9.50
C PHE A 241 -18.05 13.73 -8.67
N GLU A 242 -17.30 14.36 -7.75
CA GLU A 242 -17.75 15.42 -6.85
C GLU A 242 -19.05 15.04 -6.12
N THR A 243 -19.18 13.75 -5.82
CA THR A 243 -20.38 13.15 -5.21
C THR A 243 -19.95 12.25 -4.06
N GLU A 244 -20.59 12.39 -2.91
CA GLU A 244 -20.34 11.56 -1.74
C GLU A 244 -21.58 10.74 -1.36
N VAL A 245 -21.33 9.59 -0.72
CA VAL A 245 -22.39 8.82 -0.06
C VAL A 245 -22.65 9.44 1.30
N ALA A 246 -23.88 9.93 1.54
CA ALA A 246 -24.28 10.50 2.82
C ALA A 246 -24.86 9.43 3.76
N ALA A 247 -25.66 8.49 3.22
CA ALA A 247 -26.23 7.39 3.98
C ALA A 247 -26.54 6.19 3.08
N ALA A 248 -26.57 4.99 3.68
CA ALA A 248 -27.00 3.77 3.03
C ALA A 248 -27.86 2.94 4.00
N HIS A 249 -29.08 2.60 3.59
CA HIS A 249 -30.05 1.86 4.38
C HIS A 249 -30.44 0.58 3.66
N TRP A 250 -30.35 -0.56 4.32
CA TRP A 250 -30.80 -1.82 3.79
C TRP A 250 -32.33 -1.89 3.77
N ASP A 251 -32.91 -2.16 2.62
CA ASP A 251 -34.36 -2.42 2.45
C ASP A 251 -34.59 -3.94 2.40
N GLU A 252 -35.04 -4.50 3.52
CA GLU A 252 -35.24 -5.94 3.65
C GLU A 252 -36.32 -6.47 2.68
N SER A 253 -37.31 -5.66 2.34
CA SER A 253 -38.41 -6.08 1.45
C SER A 253 -37.99 -6.14 -0.01
N ALA A 254 -37.14 -5.22 -0.43
CA ALA A 254 -36.63 -5.14 -1.80
C ALA A 254 -35.26 -5.81 -1.96
N LYS A 255 -34.59 -6.21 -0.85
CA LYS A 255 -33.24 -6.81 -0.82
C LYS A 255 -32.22 -5.94 -1.53
N VAL A 256 -32.26 -4.63 -1.29
CA VAL A 256 -31.34 -3.64 -1.85
C VAL A 256 -30.92 -2.61 -0.81
N TRP A 257 -29.81 -2.00 -1.04
CA TRP A 257 -29.39 -0.79 -0.35
C TRP A 257 -30.05 0.44 -0.96
N ARG A 258 -30.73 1.27 -0.16
CA ARG A 258 -31.20 2.61 -0.50
C ARG A 258 -30.12 3.60 -0.12
N ILE A 259 -29.48 4.21 -1.11
CA ILE A 259 -28.31 5.05 -0.93
C ILE A 259 -28.68 6.49 -1.24
N ARG A 260 -28.36 7.38 -0.30
CA ARG A 260 -28.45 8.83 -0.47
C ARG A 260 -27.09 9.37 -0.85
N LEU A 261 -27.03 10.02 -1.98
CA LEU A 261 -25.86 10.70 -2.52
C LEU A 261 -26.02 12.21 -2.35
N ARG A 262 -24.91 12.93 -2.14
CA ARG A 262 -24.86 14.37 -2.08
C ARG A 262 -23.75 14.86 -2.98
N ASP A 263 -24.06 15.76 -3.91
CA ASP A 263 -23.06 16.40 -4.76
C ASP A 263 -22.36 17.58 -4.04
N LYS A 264 -21.33 18.13 -4.64
CA LYS A 264 -20.55 19.27 -4.12
C LYS A 264 -21.42 20.53 -3.92
N GLY A 265 -22.50 20.66 -4.68
CA GLY A 265 -23.47 21.76 -4.52
C GLY A 265 -24.46 21.54 -3.37
N GLY A 266 -24.41 20.37 -2.72
CA GLY A 266 -25.33 19.99 -1.64
C GLY A 266 -26.64 19.38 -2.14
N THR A 267 -26.79 19.12 -3.44
CA THR A 267 -27.99 18.48 -4.00
C THR A 267 -28.00 17.00 -3.60
N GLU A 268 -29.11 16.56 -3.01
CA GLU A 268 -29.28 15.15 -2.66
C GLU A 268 -30.02 14.38 -3.75
N THR A 269 -29.52 13.21 -4.08
CA THR A 269 -30.14 12.23 -4.98
C THR A 269 -30.15 10.85 -4.31
N ALA A 270 -30.97 9.93 -4.80
CA ALA A 270 -31.03 8.59 -4.29
C ALA A 270 -30.80 7.57 -5.41
N ILE A 271 -30.11 6.48 -5.08
CA ILE A 271 -29.98 5.30 -5.94
C ILE A 271 -30.25 4.04 -5.13
N ALA A 272 -30.56 2.95 -5.81
CA ALA A 272 -30.64 1.62 -5.22
C ALA A 272 -29.53 0.74 -5.79
N ALA A 273 -28.93 -0.11 -4.95
CA ALA A 273 -27.95 -1.09 -5.35
C ALA A 273 -28.15 -2.42 -4.61
N HIS A 274 -27.90 -3.53 -5.30
CA HIS A 274 -28.00 -4.87 -4.72
C HIS A 274 -26.81 -5.19 -3.81
N ALA A 275 -25.66 -4.60 -4.10
CA ALA A 275 -24.46 -4.70 -3.28
C ALA A 275 -23.71 -3.37 -3.18
N ILE A 276 -22.96 -3.20 -2.09
CA ILE A 276 -22.03 -2.10 -1.87
C ILE A 276 -20.62 -2.69 -1.72
N VAL A 277 -19.66 -2.14 -2.48
CA VAL A 277 -18.25 -2.36 -2.25
C VAL A 277 -17.59 -1.03 -1.86
N SER A 278 -17.17 -0.91 -0.62
CA SER A 278 -16.53 0.31 -0.13
C SER A 278 -15.01 0.26 -0.29
N GLY A 279 -14.50 1.06 -1.22
CA GLY A 279 -13.08 1.36 -1.41
C GLY A 279 -12.68 2.72 -0.80
N ALA A 280 -13.36 3.17 0.27
CA ALA A 280 -13.14 4.48 0.90
C ALA A 280 -11.74 4.66 1.49
N GLY A 281 -11.01 3.57 1.71
CA GLY A 281 -9.63 3.59 2.22
C GLY A 281 -9.52 3.88 3.71
N LEU A 282 -8.34 3.61 4.25
CA LEU A 282 -8.02 3.80 5.66
C LEU A 282 -7.64 5.27 5.97
N PHE A 283 -6.92 5.93 5.07
CA PHE A 283 -6.45 7.31 5.21
C PHE A 283 -7.44 8.28 4.55
N ASN A 284 -8.68 8.25 5.01
CA ASN A 284 -9.79 8.99 4.42
C ASN A 284 -10.12 10.27 5.18
N VAL A 285 -10.03 10.24 6.52
CA VAL A 285 -10.40 11.35 7.39
C VAL A 285 -9.15 11.97 8.00
N PRO A 286 -8.79 13.22 7.63
CA PRO A 286 -7.67 13.91 8.22
C PRO A 286 -7.84 14.05 9.73
N ASN A 287 -6.75 13.88 10.47
CA ASN A 287 -6.72 14.13 11.90
C ASN A 287 -6.29 15.58 12.15
N THR A 288 -7.26 16.46 12.36
CA THR A 288 -6.99 17.83 12.80
C THR A 288 -6.96 17.86 14.32
N PRO A 289 -5.93 18.44 14.94
CA PRO A 289 -5.86 18.50 16.39
C PRO A 289 -6.78 19.57 16.94
N ASP A 290 -7.20 19.34 18.14
CA ASP A 290 -7.86 20.33 18.98
C ASP A 290 -6.76 21.07 19.78
N ILE A 291 -6.16 22.10 19.16
CA ILE A 291 -5.19 22.97 19.83
C ILE A 291 -5.90 24.27 20.18
N PRO A 292 -5.94 24.65 21.48
CA PRO A 292 -6.52 25.91 21.89
C PRO A 292 -5.94 27.10 21.12
N GLY A 293 -6.80 27.95 20.57
CA GLY A 293 -6.40 29.17 19.86
C GLY A 293 -6.07 28.98 18.37
N VAL A 294 -6.26 27.79 17.79
CA VAL A 294 -6.02 27.56 16.36
C VAL A 294 -6.80 28.53 15.47
N GLU A 295 -8.01 28.89 15.87
CA GLU A 295 -8.90 29.85 15.19
C GLU A 295 -8.38 31.29 15.22
N THR A 296 -7.44 31.60 16.10
CA THR A 296 -6.85 32.95 16.22
C THR A 296 -5.62 33.14 15.34
N TYR A 297 -5.02 32.05 14.86
CA TYR A 297 -3.80 32.09 14.07
C TYR A 297 -4.02 32.85 12.74
N ARG A 298 -3.08 33.76 12.41
CA ARG A 298 -3.19 34.67 11.25
C ARG A 298 -2.29 34.25 10.08
N GLY A 299 -1.37 33.32 10.28
CA GLY A 299 -0.55 32.78 9.23
C GLY A 299 -1.31 31.73 8.40
N ALA A 300 -0.66 31.18 7.38
CA ALA A 300 -1.22 30.09 6.61
C ALA A 300 -1.20 28.78 7.42
N PHE A 301 -2.24 27.97 7.27
CA PHE A 301 -2.38 26.68 7.95
C PHE A 301 -2.85 25.62 6.96
N PHE A 302 -2.00 24.59 6.69
CA PHE A 302 -2.33 23.51 5.79
C PHE A 302 -2.31 22.17 6.51
N HIS A 303 -3.35 21.36 6.33
CA HIS A 303 -3.20 19.92 6.46
C HIS A 303 -2.58 19.39 5.17
N THR A 304 -1.70 18.40 5.24
CA THR A 304 -0.99 17.86 4.08
C THR A 304 -1.90 17.26 2.99
N THR A 305 -3.15 16.93 3.33
CA THR A 305 -4.19 16.53 2.35
C THR A 305 -4.94 17.69 1.71
N ASN A 306 -4.59 18.90 2.02
CA ASN A 306 -5.19 20.12 1.47
C ASN A 306 -4.09 21.17 1.29
N TRP A 307 -3.09 20.81 0.49
CA TRP A 307 -1.95 21.67 0.22
C TRP A 307 -2.34 22.83 -0.70
N ASP A 308 -2.00 24.06 -0.33
CA ASP A 308 -2.16 25.20 -1.22
C ASP A 308 -0.86 25.49 -1.99
N HIS A 309 -0.79 24.98 -3.22
CA HIS A 309 0.36 25.16 -4.10
C HIS A 309 0.62 26.62 -4.52
N ARG A 310 -0.31 27.52 -4.25
CA ARG A 310 -0.16 28.96 -4.57
C ARG A 310 0.58 29.72 -3.46
N PHE A 311 0.69 29.10 -2.27
CA PHE A 311 1.38 29.72 -1.16
C PHE A 311 2.89 29.64 -1.34
N ASP A 312 3.54 30.81 -1.46
CA ASP A 312 5.00 30.90 -1.51
C ASP A 312 5.57 30.86 -0.09
N HIS A 313 6.28 29.78 0.21
CA HIS A 313 6.95 29.56 1.50
C HIS A 313 8.43 29.97 1.49
N ALA A 314 8.97 30.52 0.39
CA ALA A 314 10.33 31.01 0.31
C ALA A 314 10.56 32.09 1.38
N ASP A 315 11.72 32.04 2.04
CA ASP A 315 12.12 32.95 3.13
C ASP A 315 11.17 33.04 4.33
N LYS A 316 10.13 32.17 4.41
CA LYS A 316 9.15 32.16 5.51
C LYS A 316 9.63 31.30 6.69
N ARG A 317 9.04 31.59 7.86
CA ARG A 317 9.15 30.73 9.05
C ARG A 317 8.06 29.68 8.99
N VAL A 318 8.45 28.44 8.78
CA VAL A 318 7.55 27.31 8.59
C VAL A 318 7.60 26.38 9.80
N GLY A 319 6.44 26.09 10.40
CA GLY A 319 6.30 25.07 11.42
C GLY A 319 5.77 23.77 10.81
N VAL A 320 6.49 22.66 10.99
CA VAL A 320 6.03 21.32 10.61
C VAL A 320 5.63 20.56 11.88
N ILE A 321 4.36 20.25 12.02
CA ILE A 321 3.83 19.57 13.22
C ILE A 321 3.54 18.11 12.88
N GLY A 322 4.37 17.19 13.44
CA GLY A 322 4.33 15.76 13.19
C GLY A 322 5.53 15.28 12.37
N VAL A 323 6.07 14.11 12.76
CA VAL A 323 7.31 13.53 12.23
C VAL A 323 7.12 12.09 11.74
N GLY A 324 5.88 11.73 11.37
CA GLY A 324 5.58 10.48 10.65
C GLY A 324 6.03 10.55 9.19
N CYS A 325 5.61 9.57 8.36
CA CYS A 325 6.01 9.50 6.95
C CYS A 325 5.82 10.83 6.21
N THR A 326 4.68 11.48 6.39
CA THR A 326 4.35 12.76 5.74
C THR A 326 5.30 13.89 6.18
N GLY A 327 5.51 14.04 7.51
CA GLY A 327 6.41 15.07 8.04
C GLY A 327 7.87 14.86 7.60
N ALA A 328 8.31 13.61 7.55
CA ALA A 328 9.66 13.25 7.10
C ALA A 328 9.86 13.46 5.58
N GLN A 329 8.78 13.44 4.80
CA GLN A 329 8.84 13.73 3.36
C GLN A 329 8.77 15.22 3.06
N VAL A 330 7.84 15.96 3.69
CA VAL A 330 7.60 17.36 3.36
C VAL A 330 8.66 18.31 3.94
N MET A 331 9.17 18.02 5.14
CA MET A 331 10.11 18.91 5.84
C MET A 331 11.41 19.14 5.06
N PRO A 332 12.08 18.12 4.51
CA PRO A 332 13.28 18.34 3.72
C PRO A 332 13.06 19.23 2.49
N SER A 333 11.92 19.08 1.82
CA SER A 333 11.56 19.92 0.66
C SER A 333 11.32 21.37 1.06
N LEU A 334 10.62 21.60 2.18
CA LEU A 334 10.42 22.96 2.72
C LEU A 334 11.73 23.62 3.14
N ALA A 335 12.65 22.85 3.72
CA ALA A 335 13.97 23.35 4.15
C ALA A 335 14.86 23.80 3.00
N GLU A 336 14.56 23.47 1.74
CA GLU A 336 15.33 23.92 0.58
C GLU A 336 15.15 25.41 0.29
N THR A 337 13.98 26.00 0.66
CA THR A 337 13.64 27.37 0.28
C THR A 337 13.13 28.23 1.44
N ALA A 338 12.61 27.64 2.52
CA ALA A 338 12.14 28.37 3.69
C ALA A 338 13.26 29.12 4.41
N GLY A 339 12.96 30.29 4.94
CA GLY A 339 13.92 31.05 5.74
C GLY A 339 14.26 30.38 7.08
N HIS A 340 13.28 29.72 7.69
CA HIS A 340 13.49 28.88 8.88
C HIS A 340 12.41 27.78 8.96
N VAL A 341 12.80 26.56 9.31
CA VAL A 341 11.87 25.46 9.56
C VAL A 341 11.95 25.01 11.01
N THR A 342 10.83 25.07 11.71
CA THR A 342 10.69 24.53 13.07
C THR A 342 9.90 23.22 13.02
N VAL A 343 10.53 22.13 13.42
CA VAL A 343 9.89 20.79 13.46
C VAL A 343 9.43 20.49 14.88
N PHE A 344 8.13 20.26 15.06
CA PHE A 344 7.56 19.90 16.35
C PHE A 344 7.41 18.38 16.44
N GLN A 345 8.22 17.76 17.31
CA GLN A 345 8.28 16.32 17.51
C GLN A 345 7.78 15.95 18.92
N ARG A 346 6.59 15.40 19.02
CA ARG A 346 6.10 14.84 20.30
C ARG A 346 6.79 13.51 20.64
N SER A 347 6.99 12.66 19.65
CA SER A 347 7.67 11.37 19.81
C SER A 347 8.45 11.07 18.53
N PRO A 348 9.70 10.62 18.60
CA PRO A 348 10.48 10.28 17.42
C PRO A 348 9.91 9.05 16.70
N HIS A 349 10.21 8.93 15.41
CA HIS A 349 9.97 7.75 14.59
C HIS A 349 11.30 7.11 14.19
N TRP A 350 11.30 5.78 14.03
CA TRP A 350 12.41 5.11 13.38
C TRP A 350 12.49 5.54 11.92
N VAL A 351 13.60 6.14 11.55
CA VAL A 351 13.90 6.59 10.19
C VAL A 351 15.07 5.79 9.67
N ALA A 352 14.90 5.15 8.52
CA ALA A 352 15.91 4.31 7.90
C ALA A 352 16.28 4.83 6.52
N LYS A 353 17.57 4.92 6.23
CA LYS A 353 18.05 5.24 4.88
C LYS A 353 17.72 4.11 3.92
N LEU A 354 17.22 4.47 2.76
CA LEU A 354 16.99 3.59 1.64
C LEU A 354 17.79 4.12 0.45
N GLU A 355 18.76 3.34 0.01
CA GLU A 355 19.62 3.71 -1.10
C GLU A 355 18.83 3.77 -2.41
N GLY A 356 19.07 4.79 -3.23
CA GLY A 356 18.32 4.98 -4.48
C GLY A 356 16.88 5.46 -4.34
N TYR A 357 16.42 5.85 -3.13
CA TYR A 357 15.03 6.20 -2.87
C TYR A 357 14.47 7.30 -3.79
N ARG A 358 15.32 8.27 -4.18
CA ARG A 358 14.94 9.38 -5.06
C ARG A 358 15.40 9.19 -6.51
N ASP A 359 16.08 8.09 -6.80
CA ASP A 359 16.76 7.92 -8.10
C ASP A 359 15.76 7.54 -9.19
N ARG A 360 16.05 8.02 -10.38
CA ARG A 360 15.37 7.59 -11.60
C ARG A 360 15.84 6.20 -12.01
N ILE A 361 14.98 5.47 -12.66
CA ILE A 361 15.33 4.22 -13.34
C ILE A 361 16.10 4.60 -14.61
N PRO A 362 17.37 4.14 -14.77
CA PRO A 362 18.15 4.42 -15.96
C PRO A 362 17.50 3.86 -17.23
N ASP A 363 17.66 4.56 -18.35
CA ASP A 363 17.13 4.14 -19.66
C ASP A 363 17.65 2.75 -20.06
N GLU A 364 18.89 2.43 -19.69
CA GLU A 364 19.50 1.11 -19.90
C GLU A 364 18.73 -0.01 -19.18
N VAL A 365 18.25 0.24 -17.97
CA VAL A 365 17.45 -0.74 -17.21
C VAL A 365 16.06 -0.87 -17.80
N GLN A 366 15.42 0.23 -18.18
CA GLN A 366 14.11 0.21 -18.85
C GLN A 366 14.19 -0.58 -20.16
N TRP A 367 15.22 -0.29 -20.97
CA TRP A 367 15.48 -1.05 -22.19
C TRP A 367 15.66 -2.54 -21.94
N LEU A 368 16.44 -2.93 -20.91
CA LEU A 368 16.68 -4.33 -20.60
C LEU A 368 15.40 -5.05 -20.15
N MET A 369 14.53 -4.36 -19.41
CA MET A 369 13.22 -4.91 -19.01
C MET A 369 12.31 -5.20 -20.20
N GLU A 370 12.47 -4.47 -21.31
CA GLU A 370 11.74 -4.71 -22.56
C GLU A 370 12.45 -5.72 -23.47
N ALA A 371 13.76 -5.60 -23.63
CA ALA A 371 14.54 -6.36 -24.59
C ALA A 371 14.82 -7.81 -24.16
N MET A 372 14.94 -8.05 -22.83
CA MET A 372 15.20 -9.40 -22.32
C MET A 372 13.88 -10.11 -21.99
N PRO A 373 13.54 -11.22 -22.68
CA PRO A 373 12.30 -11.95 -22.41
C PRO A 373 12.15 -12.32 -20.93
N HIS A 374 10.97 -12.04 -20.37
CA HIS A 374 10.60 -12.35 -18.99
C HIS A 374 11.49 -11.74 -17.89
N TYR A 375 12.47 -10.88 -18.21
CA TYR A 375 13.30 -10.25 -17.18
C TYR A 375 12.48 -9.35 -16.26
N TRP A 376 11.55 -8.56 -16.79
CA TRP A 376 10.63 -7.76 -16.00
C TRP A 376 9.82 -8.62 -15.01
N ASN A 377 9.27 -9.75 -15.46
CA ASN A 377 8.49 -10.66 -14.62
C ASN A 377 9.31 -11.19 -13.44
N TRP A 378 10.53 -11.65 -13.70
CA TRP A 378 11.42 -12.16 -12.66
C TRP A 378 11.98 -11.07 -11.76
N TYR A 379 12.14 -9.85 -12.27
CA TYR A 379 12.49 -8.68 -11.48
C TYR A 379 11.35 -8.33 -10.49
N VAL A 380 10.09 -8.30 -10.94
CA VAL A 380 8.93 -8.09 -10.08
C VAL A 380 8.83 -9.19 -9.02
N PHE A 381 9.01 -10.45 -9.40
CA PHE A 381 9.02 -11.56 -8.44
C PHE A 381 10.16 -11.44 -7.42
N ALA A 382 11.36 -11.04 -7.82
CA ALA A 382 12.48 -10.83 -6.90
C ALA A 382 12.15 -9.75 -5.85
N THR A 383 11.52 -8.67 -6.29
CA THR A 383 11.06 -7.58 -5.41
C THR A 383 9.95 -8.07 -4.47
N TYR A 384 8.96 -8.78 -5.01
CA TYR A 384 7.90 -9.42 -4.22
C TYR A 384 8.48 -10.35 -3.16
N TYR A 385 9.37 -11.27 -3.54
CA TYR A 385 9.97 -12.24 -2.63
C TYR A 385 10.73 -11.56 -1.49
N THR A 386 11.42 -10.44 -1.77
CA THR A 386 12.09 -9.63 -0.76
C THR A 386 11.10 -9.00 0.23
N MET A 387 9.98 -8.46 -0.27
CA MET A 387 9.00 -7.75 0.57
C MET A 387 8.06 -8.68 1.35
N PHE A 388 7.94 -9.95 0.95
CA PHE A 388 7.12 -10.96 1.61
C PHE A 388 7.95 -11.80 2.58
N CYS A 389 8.25 -11.25 3.74
CA CYS A 389 8.91 -11.96 4.83
C CYS A 389 7.92 -12.90 5.54
N GLU A 390 7.96 -14.21 5.24
CA GLU A 390 7.07 -15.21 5.84
C GLU A 390 7.37 -15.50 7.32
N ASP A 391 8.62 -15.35 7.75
CA ASP A 391 9.06 -15.77 9.09
C ASP A 391 8.44 -14.94 10.22
N GLY A 392 7.96 -13.74 9.89
CA GLY A 392 7.30 -12.85 10.84
C GLY A 392 8.18 -12.38 12.01
N ALA A 393 9.45 -12.70 12.03
CA ALA A 393 10.35 -12.47 13.17
C ALA A 393 10.50 -10.99 13.56
N LEU A 394 10.23 -10.07 12.64
CA LEU A 394 10.22 -8.63 12.95
C LEU A 394 8.99 -8.19 13.75
N PHE A 395 7.90 -8.95 13.69
CA PHE A 395 6.60 -8.58 14.26
C PHE A 395 6.16 -9.48 15.40
N SER A 396 6.64 -10.72 15.45
CA SER A 396 6.24 -11.71 16.45
C SER A 396 7.10 -11.62 17.69
N ILE A 397 6.45 -11.70 18.85
CA ILE A 397 7.12 -11.73 20.15
C ILE A 397 7.73 -13.11 20.36
N ASP A 398 9.03 -13.16 20.60
CA ASP A 398 9.76 -14.35 21.05
C ASP A 398 9.81 -14.34 22.59
N ARG A 399 8.98 -15.19 23.21
CA ARG A 399 8.85 -15.25 24.67
C ARG A 399 10.11 -15.78 25.35
N ASP A 400 10.89 -16.63 24.66
CA ASP A 400 12.16 -17.12 25.17
C ASP A 400 13.20 -16.01 25.20
N TRP A 401 13.27 -15.25 24.10
CA TRP A 401 14.12 -14.07 24.01
C TRP A 401 13.76 -13.00 25.07
N GLN A 402 12.47 -12.79 25.33
CA GLN A 402 12.05 -11.87 26.41
C GLN A 402 12.51 -12.34 27.79
N ARG A 403 12.49 -13.65 28.05
CA ARG A 403 13.03 -14.21 29.32
C ARG A 403 14.55 -14.06 29.46
N GLU A 404 15.27 -13.97 28.35
CA GLU A 404 16.70 -13.66 28.30
C GLU A 404 16.99 -12.13 28.40
N GLY A 405 15.98 -11.28 28.53
CA GLY A 405 16.11 -9.82 28.66
C GLY A 405 15.93 -9.05 27.35
N GLY A 406 15.57 -9.72 26.26
CA GLY A 406 15.21 -9.08 25.00
C GLY A 406 13.83 -8.43 25.03
N LEU A 407 13.52 -7.60 24.03
CA LEU A 407 12.29 -6.81 23.99
C LEU A 407 11.19 -7.47 23.11
N VAL A 408 11.51 -7.82 21.88
CA VAL A 408 10.55 -8.42 20.92
C VAL A 408 11.06 -9.78 20.44
N SER A 409 12.10 -9.78 19.61
CA SER A 409 12.77 -10.95 19.05
C SER A 409 14.22 -10.59 18.74
N ARG A 410 15.08 -11.59 18.57
CA ARG A 410 16.49 -11.36 18.21
C ARG A 410 16.61 -10.50 16.93
N LYS A 411 15.77 -10.72 15.91
CA LYS A 411 15.78 -9.97 14.65
C LYS A 411 15.32 -8.52 14.83
N ASN A 412 14.24 -8.28 15.58
CA ASN A 412 13.74 -6.93 15.84
C ASN A 412 14.71 -6.12 16.70
N ASP A 413 15.28 -6.73 17.75
CA ASP A 413 16.22 -6.05 18.64
C ASP A 413 17.55 -5.77 17.94
N ALA A 414 18.02 -6.65 17.04
CA ALA A 414 19.16 -6.40 16.19
C ALA A 414 18.92 -5.22 15.23
N LEU A 415 17.73 -5.16 14.62
CA LEU A 415 17.33 -4.02 13.79
C LEU A 415 17.26 -2.72 14.61
N ARG A 416 16.71 -2.77 15.82
CA ARG A 416 16.68 -1.62 16.73
C ARG A 416 18.08 -1.09 17.01
N GLN A 417 19.03 -1.97 17.28
CA GLN A 417 20.43 -1.57 17.51
C GLN A 417 21.05 -0.97 16.24
N ALA A 418 20.85 -1.61 15.08
CA ALA A 418 21.37 -1.11 13.81
C ALA A 418 20.84 0.30 13.45
N LEU A 419 19.55 0.55 13.70
CA LEU A 419 18.95 1.87 13.49
C LEU A 419 19.45 2.91 14.49
N THR A 420 19.64 2.53 15.76
CA THR A 420 20.23 3.41 16.79
C THR A 420 21.63 3.83 16.39
N ASP A 421 22.47 2.87 15.98
CA ASP A 421 23.83 3.13 15.52
C ASP A 421 23.87 3.98 14.25
N ALA A 422 22.89 3.79 13.36
CA ALA A 422 22.76 4.60 12.14
C ALA A 422 22.46 6.07 12.49
N ILE A 423 21.52 6.33 13.40
CA ILE A 423 21.21 7.69 13.88
C ILE A 423 22.44 8.31 14.55
N ALA A 424 23.15 7.57 15.39
CA ALA A 424 24.36 8.06 16.05
C ALA A 424 25.48 8.42 15.04
N ARG A 425 25.63 7.65 13.98
CA ARG A 425 26.58 7.96 12.88
C ARG A 425 26.18 9.20 12.07
N GLU A 426 24.89 9.51 11.98
CA GLU A 426 24.45 10.74 11.32
C GLU A 426 24.80 12.01 12.12
N PHE A 427 24.85 11.93 13.45
CA PHE A 427 25.07 13.06 14.34
C PHE A 427 26.24 12.81 15.31
N PRO A 428 27.47 12.59 14.80
CA PRO A 428 28.62 12.26 15.65
C PRO A 428 28.99 13.43 16.59
N ASP A 429 28.78 14.66 16.14
CA ASP A 429 29.11 15.89 16.86
C ASP A 429 27.95 16.41 17.72
N ASP A 430 26.73 15.83 17.62
CA ASP A 430 25.56 16.16 18.42
C ASP A 430 24.86 14.93 18.99
N PRO A 431 25.43 14.27 20.00
CA PRO A 431 24.80 13.12 20.65
C PRO A 431 23.48 13.46 21.35
N ALA A 432 23.23 14.74 21.66
CA ALA A 432 21.98 15.16 22.29
C ALA A 432 20.84 15.14 21.26
N LEU A 433 21.08 15.61 20.05
CA LEU A 433 20.12 15.50 18.94
C LEU A 433 19.90 14.04 18.54
N ALA A 434 20.96 13.24 18.43
CA ALA A 434 20.84 11.80 18.16
C ALA A 434 19.91 11.10 19.15
N ARG A 435 20.03 11.38 20.44
CA ARG A 435 19.12 10.84 21.46
C ARG A 435 17.68 11.30 21.30
N LYS A 436 17.43 12.56 20.94
CA LYS A 436 16.08 13.10 20.68
C LYS A 436 15.42 12.43 19.46
N LEU A 437 16.21 11.95 18.50
CA LEU A 437 15.75 11.30 17.27
C LEU A 437 15.61 9.78 17.40
N THR A 438 16.14 9.18 18.47
CA THR A 438 16.08 7.73 18.71
C THR A 438 14.78 7.38 19.47
N PRO A 439 13.87 6.57 18.89
CA PRO A 439 12.68 6.12 19.59
C PRO A 439 12.97 5.16 20.76
N ASP A 440 12.13 5.20 21.76
CA ASP A 440 12.13 4.27 22.90
C ASP A 440 11.37 2.96 22.62
N CYS A 441 10.55 2.94 21.56
CA CYS A 441 9.73 1.81 21.16
C CYS A 441 10.45 0.88 20.15
N PRO A 442 10.05 -0.40 20.05
CA PRO A 442 10.61 -1.30 19.03
C PRO A 442 10.34 -0.84 17.60
N PRO A 443 11.23 -1.09 16.62
CA PRO A 443 10.92 -0.91 15.21
C PRO A 443 9.64 -1.64 14.80
N PHE A 444 8.84 -1.03 13.93
CA PHE A 444 7.52 -1.51 13.48
C PHE A 444 6.38 -1.50 14.50
N SER A 445 6.59 -1.11 15.76
CA SER A 445 5.47 -0.76 16.64
C SER A 445 4.68 0.45 16.11
N ARG A 446 5.37 1.30 15.35
CA ARG A 446 4.84 2.31 14.41
C ARG A 446 5.52 2.08 13.07
N ARG A 447 4.90 2.58 11.96
CA ARG A 447 5.51 2.43 10.64
C ARG A 447 6.94 2.97 10.62
N LEU A 448 7.86 2.18 10.08
CA LEU A 448 9.22 2.62 9.80
C LEU A 448 9.18 3.65 8.67
N VAL A 449 9.87 4.78 8.86
CA VAL A 449 9.89 5.91 7.93
C VAL A 449 11.13 5.79 7.04
N VAL A 450 10.96 6.00 5.74
CA VAL A 450 12.11 6.12 4.82
C VAL A 450 12.71 7.52 4.94
N ASP A 451 14.03 7.60 5.06
CA ASP A 451 14.75 8.87 5.04
C ASP A 451 14.71 9.51 3.64
N ASN A 452 13.87 10.50 3.49
CA ASN A 452 13.77 11.32 2.28
C ASN A 452 14.62 12.60 2.35
N GLY A 453 15.74 12.57 3.05
CA GLY A 453 16.60 13.72 3.34
C GLY A 453 16.34 14.34 4.72
N TRP A 454 15.61 13.66 5.58
CA TRP A 454 15.26 14.07 6.94
C TRP A 454 16.49 14.40 7.78
N PHE A 455 17.44 13.48 7.85
CA PHE A 455 18.66 13.72 8.62
C PHE A 455 19.53 14.84 8.02
N ARG A 456 19.58 14.93 6.69
CA ARG A 456 20.31 16.01 5.99
C ARG A 456 19.71 17.38 6.31
N ALA A 457 18.38 17.49 6.28
CA ALA A 457 17.69 18.75 6.57
C ALA A 457 17.87 19.17 8.03
N LEU A 458 17.80 18.24 9.00
CA LEU A 458 18.04 18.54 10.42
C LEU A 458 19.46 19.05 10.75
N LYS A 459 20.43 18.87 9.85
CA LYS A 459 21.79 19.41 9.98
C LYS A 459 21.92 20.86 9.49
N GLN A 460 20.88 21.38 8.84
CA GLN A 460 20.90 22.77 8.34
C GLN A 460 20.72 23.77 9.48
N PRO A 461 21.46 24.90 9.48
CA PRO A 461 21.44 25.88 10.57
C PRO A 461 20.08 26.59 10.73
N HIS A 462 19.26 26.59 9.69
CA HIS A 462 17.91 27.18 9.69
C HIS A 462 16.79 26.15 9.96
N VAL A 463 17.15 24.93 10.39
CA VAL A 463 16.17 23.89 10.79
C VAL A 463 16.32 23.59 12.27
N SER A 464 15.23 23.73 13.01
CA SER A 464 15.20 23.50 14.46
C SER A 464 14.25 22.38 14.83
N LEU A 465 14.67 21.50 15.74
CA LEU A 465 13.81 20.45 16.32
C LEU A 465 13.34 20.86 17.72
N VAL A 466 12.03 20.96 17.89
CA VAL A 466 11.35 21.26 19.16
C VAL A 466 10.66 19.99 19.66
N THR A 467 11.01 19.57 20.87
CA THR A 467 10.43 18.37 21.53
C THR A 467 9.48 18.72 22.68
N ALA A 468 9.38 20.01 23.03
CA ALA A 468 8.40 20.52 23.97
C ALA A 468 6.98 20.40 23.40
N GLY A 469 6.01 20.09 24.25
CA GLY A 469 4.62 19.89 23.83
C GLY A 469 3.94 21.21 23.42
N ILE A 470 3.15 21.20 22.36
CA ILE A 470 2.34 22.36 21.96
C ILE A 470 1.17 22.50 22.92
N THR A 471 1.02 23.67 23.54
CA THR A 471 -0.06 23.98 24.48
C THR A 471 -1.17 24.82 23.86
N ARG A 472 -0.84 25.75 22.97
CA ARG A 472 -1.81 26.63 22.30
C ARG A 472 -1.21 27.26 21.04
N MET A 473 -2.08 27.76 20.20
CA MET A 473 -1.73 28.70 19.13
C MET A 473 -2.01 30.13 19.53
N THR A 474 -1.28 31.06 18.91
CA THR A 474 -1.45 32.50 19.02
C THR A 474 -1.68 33.10 17.64
N PRO A 475 -2.07 34.38 17.52
CA PRO A 475 -2.10 35.03 16.21
C PRO A 475 -0.77 35.01 15.44
N ALA A 476 0.37 34.84 16.14
CA ALA A 476 1.70 34.89 15.55
C ALA A 476 2.37 33.50 15.35
N GLY A 477 1.87 32.44 16.01
CA GLY A 477 2.53 31.13 15.94
C GLY A 477 2.05 30.13 16.97
N VAL A 478 2.97 29.35 17.51
CA VAL A 478 2.73 28.21 18.42
C VAL A 478 3.45 28.46 19.75
N VAL A 479 2.81 28.17 20.88
CA VAL A 479 3.41 28.20 22.23
C VAL A 479 3.58 26.76 22.73
N THR A 480 4.76 26.46 23.25
CA THR A 480 5.11 25.16 23.83
C THR A 480 5.01 25.17 25.37
N ASP A 481 5.05 23.99 26.01
CA ASP A 481 4.87 23.81 27.45
C ASP A 481 6.04 24.36 28.31
N ASP A 482 7.18 24.62 27.69
CA ASP A 482 8.31 25.36 28.26
C ASP A 482 8.11 26.88 28.23
N GLY A 483 6.94 27.36 27.75
CA GLY A 483 6.56 28.78 27.70
C GLY A 483 7.13 29.52 26.48
N VAL A 484 7.86 28.86 25.58
CA VAL A 484 8.44 29.51 24.41
C VAL A 484 7.38 29.71 23.32
N GLU A 485 7.29 30.93 22.78
CA GLU A 485 6.51 31.21 21.59
C GLU A 485 7.39 31.09 20.34
N HIS A 486 6.92 30.32 19.36
CA HIS A 486 7.55 30.09 18.05
C HIS A 486 6.75 30.87 17.00
N PRO A 487 7.24 32.05 16.56
CA PRO A 487 6.56 32.79 15.51
C PRO A 487 6.66 32.09 14.16
N LEU A 488 5.53 31.91 13.48
CA LEU A 488 5.41 31.16 12.23
C LEU A 488 4.57 31.94 11.23
N ASP A 489 4.94 31.87 9.97
CA ASP A 489 4.19 32.42 8.83
C ASP A 489 3.31 31.34 8.17
N LEU A 490 3.74 30.06 8.30
CA LEU A 490 3.02 28.88 7.85
C LEU A 490 3.11 27.77 8.89
N VAL A 491 1.99 27.13 9.17
CA VAL A 491 1.93 25.85 9.90
C VAL A 491 1.50 24.74 8.95
N VAL A 492 2.38 23.75 8.76
CA VAL A 492 2.10 22.51 8.04
C VAL A 492 1.71 21.43 9.04
N TRP A 493 0.47 20.98 8.94
CA TRP A 493 -0.08 19.97 9.81
C TRP A 493 0.11 18.58 9.21
N ALA A 494 1.13 17.85 9.66
CA ALA A 494 1.40 16.45 9.29
C ALA A 494 0.87 15.47 10.36
N GLY A 495 -0.36 15.73 10.85
CA GLY A 495 -1.01 15.04 11.96
C GLY A 495 -1.58 13.67 11.62
N GLY A 496 -1.51 13.24 10.36
CA GLY A 496 -2.02 11.96 9.90
C GLY A 496 -3.55 11.90 9.80
N PHE A 497 -4.12 10.72 10.06
CA PHE A 497 -5.52 10.41 9.80
C PHE A 497 -6.19 9.76 11.01
N ARG A 498 -7.51 9.85 11.09
CA ARG A 498 -8.36 9.10 12.03
C ARG A 498 -8.63 7.71 11.47
N ALA A 499 -7.58 6.90 11.39
CA ALA A 499 -7.61 5.61 10.71
C ALA A 499 -8.56 4.59 11.37
N GLU A 500 -8.94 4.79 12.65
CA GLU A 500 -9.91 3.94 13.35
C GLU A 500 -11.37 4.21 12.95
N ARG A 501 -11.64 5.28 12.19
CA ARG A 501 -12.98 5.64 11.74
C ARG A 501 -13.30 5.06 10.36
N TYR A 502 -13.37 3.74 10.31
CA TYR A 502 -13.74 3.03 9.09
C TYR A 502 -15.11 3.47 8.58
N LEU A 503 -15.24 3.64 7.26
CA LEU A 503 -16.48 3.96 6.54
C LEU A 503 -17.12 5.32 6.92
N TRP A 504 -16.58 6.03 7.91
CA TRP A 504 -17.05 7.37 8.28
C TRP A 504 -16.73 8.38 7.14
N PRO A 505 -17.59 9.39 6.85
CA PRO A 505 -18.75 9.81 7.64
C PRO A 505 -20.11 9.22 7.17
N VAL A 506 -20.12 8.18 6.37
CA VAL A 506 -21.37 7.59 5.85
C VAL A 506 -22.17 6.93 6.97
N HIS A 507 -23.47 7.20 7.02
CA HIS A 507 -24.36 6.56 7.96
C HIS A 507 -24.94 5.27 7.34
N TYR A 508 -24.51 4.13 7.87
CA TYR A 508 -24.98 2.81 7.42
C TYR A 508 -26.01 2.24 8.39
N VAL A 509 -27.15 1.80 7.85
CA VAL A 509 -28.21 1.10 8.59
C VAL A 509 -28.48 -0.23 7.91
N GLY A 510 -28.14 -1.32 8.59
CA GLY A 510 -28.33 -2.68 8.12
C GLY A 510 -29.69 -3.27 8.47
N ARG A 511 -29.76 -4.60 8.58
CA ARG A 511 -30.96 -5.35 8.98
C ARG A 511 -31.45 -4.89 10.36
N HIS A 512 -32.76 -4.95 10.55
CA HIS A 512 -33.41 -4.59 11.82
C HIS A 512 -33.17 -3.16 12.30
N GLY A 513 -32.73 -2.26 11.39
CA GLY A 513 -32.41 -0.88 11.74
C GLY A 513 -31.08 -0.72 12.49
N ARG A 514 -30.23 -1.75 12.55
CA ARG A 514 -28.96 -1.71 13.25
C ARG A 514 -27.98 -0.78 12.53
N THR A 515 -27.45 0.19 13.25
CA THR A 515 -26.45 1.09 12.71
C THR A 515 -25.04 0.52 12.83
N LEU A 516 -24.13 1.01 11.98
CA LEU A 516 -22.72 0.60 12.03
C LEU A 516 -22.05 1.05 13.35
N GLU A 517 -22.43 2.22 13.84
CA GLU A 517 -21.98 2.77 15.12
C GLU A 517 -22.37 1.87 16.30
N GLU A 518 -23.60 1.34 16.29
CA GLU A 518 -24.06 0.38 17.31
C GLU A 518 -23.32 -0.95 17.19
N ALA A 519 -23.08 -1.44 15.98
CA ALA A 519 -22.34 -2.68 15.75
C ALA A 519 -20.91 -2.60 16.28
N TRP A 520 -20.27 -1.42 16.24
CA TRP A 520 -18.90 -1.17 16.66
C TRP A 520 -18.76 -0.44 18.00
N ALA A 521 -19.86 -0.26 18.76
CA ALA A 521 -19.86 0.54 19.98
C ALA A 521 -18.99 -0.04 21.11
N LYS A 522 -18.87 -1.37 21.19
CA LYS A 522 -18.22 -2.08 22.32
C LYS A 522 -16.74 -1.78 22.43
N ASP A 523 -15.98 -2.03 21.37
CA ASP A 523 -14.51 -1.95 21.35
C ASP A 523 -13.91 -1.50 20.03
N GLY A 524 -14.76 -0.91 19.16
CA GLY A 524 -14.39 -0.36 17.86
C GLY A 524 -14.68 -1.30 16.70
N ALA A 525 -14.17 -0.94 15.52
CA ALA A 525 -14.46 -1.64 14.29
C ALA A 525 -13.96 -3.10 14.29
N ARG A 526 -14.85 -4.02 13.90
CA ARG A 526 -14.61 -5.45 13.69
C ARG A 526 -15.30 -5.91 12.42
N ALA A 527 -14.71 -6.83 11.71
CA ALA A 527 -15.30 -7.45 10.53
C ALA A 527 -14.73 -8.86 10.32
N TYR A 528 -15.48 -9.74 9.66
CA TYR A 528 -14.98 -11.02 9.18
C TYR A 528 -14.01 -10.77 8.02
N LEU A 529 -12.80 -11.26 8.12
CA LEU A 529 -11.68 -11.04 7.19
C LEU A 529 -11.38 -9.55 6.92
N GLY A 530 -11.90 -8.65 7.77
CA GLY A 530 -11.84 -7.21 7.54
C GLY A 530 -12.77 -6.71 6.44
N MET A 531 -13.68 -7.54 5.92
CA MET A 531 -14.48 -7.22 4.73
C MET A 531 -15.99 -7.26 4.94
N THR A 532 -16.51 -8.19 5.73
CA THR A 532 -17.97 -8.38 5.86
C THR A 532 -18.41 -8.44 7.31
N MET A 533 -19.68 -8.18 7.57
CA MET A 533 -20.25 -8.12 8.92
C MET A 533 -21.64 -8.75 8.98
N PRO A 534 -22.01 -9.36 10.14
CA PRO A 534 -23.41 -9.69 10.41
C PRO A 534 -24.30 -8.44 10.44
N ASP A 535 -25.54 -8.58 10.02
CA ASP A 535 -26.58 -7.54 9.92
C ASP A 535 -26.37 -6.52 8.77
N PHE A 536 -25.32 -6.67 7.94
CA PHE A 536 -25.04 -5.80 6.78
C PHE A 536 -24.92 -6.64 5.50
N PRO A 537 -26.03 -7.10 4.92
CA PRO A 537 -26.02 -7.97 3.75
C PRO A 537 -25.40 -7.31 2.52
N ASN A 538 -24.76 -8.08 1.65
CA ASN A 538 -24.20 -7.63 0.37
C ASN A 538 -23.27 -6.41 0.47
N MET A 539 -22.65 -6.21 1.63
CA MET A 539 -21.73 -5.10 1.88
C MET A 539 -20.31 -5.61 2.12
N PHE A 540 -19.38 -5.13 1.30
CA PHE A 540 -17.97 -5.46 1.38
C PHE A 540 -17.13 -4.19 1.63
N MET A 541 -16.21 -4.26 2.58
CA MET A 541 -15.21 -3.23 2.86
C MET A 541 -13.86 -3.68 2.32
N LEU A 542 -13.23 -2.86 1.52
CA LEU A 542 -11.84 -3.10 1.14
C LEU A 542 -10.92 -2.27 2.03
N TYR A 543 -9.85 -2.88 2.54
CA TYR A 543 -8.96 -2.29 3.53
C TYR A 543 -9.67 -1.94 4.84
N GLY A 544 -10.51 -2.85 5.33
CA GLY A 544 -11.26 -2.69 6.58
C GLY A 544 -10.46 -3.06 7.84
N PRO A 545 -11.16 -3.30 8.98
CA PRO A 545 -10.51 -3.54 10.26
C PRO A 545 -9.54 -4.73 10.25
N ASN A 546 -8.37 -4.54 10.85
CA ASN A 546 -7.31 -5.54 10.97
C ASN A 546 -6.84 -6.16 9.64
N THR A 547 -6.80 -5.35 8.57
CA THR A 547 -6.31 -5.81 7.26
C THR A 547 -4.99 -5.16 6.83
N ASN A 548 -4.52 -4.10 7.50
CA ASN A 548 -3.25 -3.48 7.12
C ASN A 548 -2.11 -4.51 7.14
N PRO A 549 -1.54 -4.87 5.98
CA PRO A 549 -0.66 -6.03 5.88
C PRO A 549 0.69 -5.77 6.56
N ARG A 550 1.24 -6.81 7.17
CA ARG A 550 2.59 -6.77 7.74
C ARG A 550 3.70 -7.17 6.75
N ALA A 551 3.32 -7.64 5.58
CA ALA A 551 4.24 -8.03 4.51
C ALA A 551 3.59 -7.83 3.14
N GLY A 552 4.39 -7.52 2.13
CA GLY A 552 3.97 -7.29 0.75
C GLY A 552 3.41 -5.89 0.48
N GLY A 553 3.16 -5.62 -0.79
CA GLY A 553 2.59 -4.37 -1.28
C GLY A 553 1.09 -4.27 -1.03
N LEU A 554 0.62 -3.07 -0.68
CA LEU A 554 -0.80 -2.83 -0.44
C LEU A 554 -1.66 -3.11 -1.69
N PHE A 555 -1.15 -2.82 -2.90
CA PHE A 555 -1.91 -3.02 -4.14
C PHE A 555 -2.22 -4.50 -4.38
N ALA A 556 -1.27 -5.39 -4.11
CA ALA A 556 -1.50 -6.83 -4.20
C ALA A 556 -2.65 -7.29 -3.27
N TRP A 557 -2.67 -6.80 -2.04
CA TRP A 557 -3.75 -7.10 -1.10
C TRP A 557 -5.09 -6.49 -1.52
N ILE A 558 -5.08 -5.27 -2.07
CA ILE A 558 -6.31 -4.64 -2.60
C ILE A 558 -6.91 -5.49 -3.72
N GLU A 559 -6.09 -6.00 -4.65
CA GLU A 559 -6.58 -6.89 -5.72
C GLU A 559 -7.18 -8.19 -5.15
N ILE A 560 -6.55 -8.77 -4.13
CA ILE A 560 -7.04 -9.98 -3.46
C ILE A 560 -8.38 -9.72 -2.76
N TRP A 561 -8.53 -8.59 -2.05
CA TRP A 561 -9.80 -8.24 -1.41
C TRP A 561 -10.89 -7.91 -2.43
N ALA A 562 -10.56 -7.21 -3.51
CA ALA A 562 -11.51 -6.93 -4.59
C ALA A 562 -11.97 -8.22 -5.26
N ARG A 563 -11.05 -9.16 -5.53
CA ARG A 563 -11.38 -10.51 -6.01
C ARG A 563 -12.37 -11.22 -5.08
N TYR A 564 -12.09 -11.23 -3.77
CA TYR A 564 -12.98 -11.85 -2.78
C TYR A 564 -14.38 -11.23 -2.79
N ALA A 565 -14.50 -9.91 -2.79
CA ALA A 565 -15.78 -9.20 -2.82
C ALA A 565 -16.56 -9.52 -4.11
N VAL A 566 -15.88 -9.50 -5.26
CA VAL A 566 -16.53 -9.79 -6.56
C VAL A 566 -16.88 -11.27 -6.71
N GLN A 567 -16.11 -12.20 -6.13
CA GLN A 567 -16.51 -13.62 -6.03
C GLN A 567 -17.81 -13.78 -5.23
N GLY A 568 -17.99 -13.03 -4.14
CA GLY A 568 -19.24 -13.02 -3.38
C GLY A 568 -20.42 -12.51 -4.19
N ILE A 569 -20.21 -11.41 -4.93
CA ILE A 569 -21.24 -10.85 -5.82
C ILE A 569 -21.57 -11.83 -6.95
N ALA A 570 -20.57 -12.46 -7.57
CA ALA A 570 -20.78 -13.46 -8.60
C ALA A 570 -21.58 -14.66 -8.07
N ALA A 571 -21.25 -15.16 -6.88
CA ALA A 571 -21.96 -16.26 -6.25
C ALA A 571 -23.43 -15.93 -5.92
N LEU A 572 -23.73 -14.68 -5.52
CA LEU A 572 -25.12 -14.22 -5.35
C LEU A 572 -25.90 -14.34 -6.66
N ILE A 573 -25.33 -13.85 -7.75
CA ILE A 573 -26.00 -13.84 -9.07
C ILE A 573 -26.15 -15.26 -9.60
N GLU A 574 -25.10 -16.09 -9.54
CA GLU A 574 -25.13 -17.48 -10.01
C GLU A 574 -26.11 -18.36 -9.22
N GLY A 575 -26.18 -18.14 -7.90
CA GLY A 575 -27.09 -18.88 -7.03
C GLY A 575 -28.52 -18.37 -7.02
N GLY A 576 -28.80 -17.23 -7.67
CA GLY A 576 -30.13 -16.58 -7.61
C GLY A 576 -30.49 -16.09 -6.21
N HIS A 577 -29.46 -15.80 -5.38
CA HIS A 577 -29.67 -15.31 -4.01
C HIS A 577 -29.83 -13.79 -4.01
N ALA A 578 -30.76 -13.29 -3.19
CA ALA A 578 -30.99 -11.87 -3.05
C ALA A 578 -30.08 -11.21 -1.99
N ALA A 579 -29.66 -11.99 -0.98
CA ALA A 579 -28.80 -11.49 0.09
C ALA A 579 -27.75 -12.52 0.55
N MET A 580 -26.58 -12.01 0.88
CA MET A 580 -25.46 -12.74 1.50
C MET A 580 -25.02 -11.98 2.75
N GLU A 581 -25.01 -12.64 3.88
CA GLU A 581 -24.63 -12.06 5.17
C GLU A 581 -23.65 -12.96 5.90
N CYS A 582 -22.57 -12.39 6.43
CA CYS A 582 -21.61 -13.14 7.23
C CYS A 582 -22.28 -13.74 8.49
N ARG A 583 -22.07 -15.02 8.72
CA ARG A 583 -22.55 -15.69 9.92
C ARG A 583 -21.90 -15.10 11.17
N ARG A 584 -22.71 -14.87 12.21
CA ARG A 584 -22.24 -14.25 13.46
C ARG A 584 -21.18 -15.10 14.19
N ASP A 585 -21.39 -16.42 14.23
CA ASP A 585 -20.42 -17.35 14.85
C ASP A 585 -19.07 -17.35 14.14
N VAL A 586 -19.06 -17.25 12.80
CA VAL A 586 -17.86 -17.14 11.97
C VAL A 586 -17.15 -15.80 12.20
N HIS A 587 -17.90 -14.70 12.20
CA HIS A 587 -17.40 -13.37 12.50
C HIS A 587 -16.73 -13.31 13.89
N ASP A 588 -17.40 -13.84 14.90
CA ASP A 588 -16.91 -13.77 16.29
C ASP A 588 -15.67 -14.67 16.48
N ALA A 589 -15.67 -15.88 15.89
CA ALA A 589 -14.52 -16.78 15.92
C ALA A 589 -13.28 -16.17 15.25
N PHE A 590 -13.45 -15.55 14.07
CA PHE A 590 -12.35 -14.87 13.38
C PHE A 590 -11.79 -13.70 14.21
N ASN A 591 -12.66 -12.88 14.80
CA ASN A 591 -12.21 -11.75 15.62
C ASN A 591 -11.52 -12.21 16.91
N ALA A 592 -11.92 -13.34 17.48
CA ALA A 592 -11.21 -13.96 18.60
C ALA A 592 -9.80 -14.46 18.19
N GLU A 593 -9.67 -15.07 17.00
CA GLU A 593 -8.38 -15.47 16.43
C GLU A 593 -7.46 -14.25 16.24
N VAL A 594 -7.99 -13.14 15.69
CA VAL A 594 -7.26 -11.88 15.51
C VAL A 594 -6.79 -11.32 16.85
N ASP A 595 -7.67 -11.26 17.86
CA ASP A 595 -7.32 -10.73 19.18
C ASP A 595 -6.25 -11.60 19.88
N ALA A 596 -6.33 -12.94 19.76
CA ALA A 596 -5.31 -13.85 20.26
C ALA A 596 -3.95 -13.61 19.57
N ALA A 597 -3.94 -13.52 18.24
CA ALA A 597 -2.73 -13.27 17.46
C ALA A 597 -2.09 -11.90 17.75
N LEU A 598 -2.90 -10.89 18.11
CA LEU A 598 -2.40 -9.57 18.54
C LEU A 598 -1.56 -9.68 19.82
N GLY A 599 -1.92 -10.57 20.74
CA GLY A 599 -1.16 -10.83 21.97
C GLY A 599 0.27 -11.33 21.75
N ASP A 600 0.51 -11.95 20.59
CA ASP A 600 1.82 -12.48 20.18
C ASP A 600 2.57 -11.59 19.19
N CYS A 601 2.02 -10.41 18.92
CA CYS A 601 2.63 -9.43 18.02
C CYS A 601 3.15 -8.20 18.78
N ILE A 602 4.12 -7.53 18.19
CA ILE A 602 4.69 -6.25 18.64
C ILE A 602 3.61 -5.20 18.95
N TRP A 603 2.48 -5.22 18.24
CA TRP A 603 1.35 -4.29 18.45
C TRP A 603 0.52 -4.61 19.69
N GLY A 604 0.69 -5.79 20.28
CA GLY A 604 0.10 -6.18 21.55
C GLY A 604 0.88 -5.68 22.78
N LEU A 605 2.11 -5.17 22.61
CA LEU A 605 2.92 -4.64 23.71
C LEU A 605 2.22 -3.43 24.36
N ASP A 606 2.21 -3.41 25.70
CA ASP A 606 1.61 -2.34 26.48
C ASP A 606 2.40 -1.02 26.37
N GLY A 607 1.74 0.10 26.66
CA GLY A 607 2.37 1.43 26.74
C GLY A 607 2.66 2.09 25.37
N GLN A 608 2.36 1.46 24.24
CA GLN A 608 2.63 1.97 22.90
C GLN A 608 1.52 2.90 22.42
N ALA A 609 1.73 4.22 22.49
CA ALA A 609 0.84 5.19 21.85
C ALA A 609 1.05 5.15 20.33
N SER A 610 0.03 4.74 19.58
CA SER A 610 0.07 4.63 18.12
C SER A 610 -1.31 4.89 17.53
N TYR A 611 -1.39 5.43 16.31
CA TYR A 611 -2.65 5.54 15.57
C TYR A 611 -3.25 4.17 15.20
N TYR A 612 -2.53 3.08 15.45
CA TYR A 612 -3.03 1.72 15.30
C TYR A 612 -4.05 1.34 16.38
N ARG A 613 -4.07 2.06 17.52
CA ARG A 613 -5.02 1.82 18.62
C ARG A 613 -6.18 2.81 18.55
N ASN A 614 -7.39 2.28 18.70
CA ASN A 614 -8.60 3.07 18.76
C ASN A 614 -8.79 3.68 20.17
N ARG A 615 -9.86 4.46 20.34
CA ARG A 615 -10.23 5.10 21.62
C ARG A 615 -10.46 4.12 22.78
N HIS A 616 -10.71 2.84 22.49
CA HIS A 616 -10.90 1.79 23.49
C HIS A 616 -9.58 1.06 23.83
N GLY A 617 -8.45 1.49 23.25
CA GLY A 617 -7.15 0.85 23.44
C GLY A 617 -6.91 -0.40 22.58
N ARG A 618 -7.92 -0.86 21.79
CA ARG A 618 -7.76 -2.01 20.91
C ARG A 618 -6.96 -1.62 19.65
N GLN A 619 -6.05 -2.48 19.24
CA GLN A 619 -5.38 -2.39 17.95
C GLN A 619 -6.35 -2.90 16.87
N GLY A 620 -6.85 -1.99 16.05
CA GLY A 620 -7.90 -2.29 15.05
C GLY A 620 -7.43 -2.18 13.60
N ILE A 621 -6.14 -1.91 13.32
CA ILE A 621 -5.67 -1.57 11.98
C ILE A 621 -4.82 -2.68 11.37
N ASN A 622 -3.73 -3.09 12.04
CA ASN A 622 -2.81 -4.07 11.49
C ASN A 622 -3.36 -5.49 11.53
N ASN A 623 -3.00 -6.27 10.53
CA ASN A 623 -3.29 -7.70 10.50
C ASN A 623 -2.23 -8.46 11.32
N PRO A 624 -2.58 -9.12 12.43
CA PRO A 624 -1.62 -9.87 13.22
C PRO A 624 -1.34 -11.26 12.65
N LEU A 625 -2.20 -11.78 11.78
CA LEU A 625 -2.04 -13.11 11.19
C LEU A 625 -0.81 -13.15 10.27
N ARG A 626 -0.21 -14.31 10.14
CA ARG A 626 0.84 -14.51 9.13
C ARG A 626 0.26 -14.29 7.74
N PRO A 627 1.02 -13.68 6.80
CA PRO A 627 0.54 -13.42 5.45
C PRO A 627 -0.03 -14.66 4.76
N SER A 628 0.62 -15.82 4.91
CA SER A 628 0.16 -17.10 4.37
C SER A 628 -1.21 -17.53 4.93
N VAL A 629 -1.39 -17.41 6.25
CA VAL A 629 -2.67 -17.77 6.92
C VAL A 629 -3.80 -16.85 6.47
N TYR A 630 -3.54 -15.55 6.36
CA TYR A 630 -4.55 -14.60 5.92
C TYR A 630 -4.87 -14.76 4.42
N TYR A 631 -3.85 -14.97 3.58
CA TYR A 631 -4.04 -15.22 2.14
C TYR A 631 -4.93 -16.43 1.88
N ASP A 632 -4.70 -17.55 2.57
CA ASP A 632 -5.51 -18.76 2.43
C ASP A 632 -6.99 -18.52 2.76
N LYS A 633 -7.27 -17.60 3.71
CA LYS A 633 -8.65 -17.23 4.07
C LYS A 633 -9.32 -16.31 3.05
N VAL A 634 -8.55 -15.44 2.35
CA VAL A 634 -9.11 -14.38 1.49
C VAL A 634 -8.94 -14.61 -0.01
N ARG A 635 -8.14 -15.61 -0.44
CA ARG A 635 -7.92 -15.86 -1.87
C ARG A 635 -9.17 -16.39 -2.59
N LYS A 636 -10.07 -17.05 -1.85
CA LYS A 636 -11.31 -17.60 -2.38
C LYS A 636 -12.41 -17.53 -1.33
N ILE A 637 -13.60 -17.06 -1.75
CA ILE A 637 -14.75 -17.02 -0.86
C ILE A 637 -15.22 -18.42 -0.47
N ASN A 638 -15.54 -18.61 0.82
CA ASN A 638 -16.18 -19.81 1.32
C ASN A 638 -17.66 -19.49 1.64
N LEU A 639 -18.58 -19.95 0.80
CA LEU A 639 -20.01 -19.65 0.97
C LEU A 639 -20.62 -20.24 2.24
N ALA A 640 -19.99 -21.27 2.84
CA ALA A 640 -20.44 -21.82 4.13
C ALA A 640 -20.28 -20.83 5.30
N ASP A 641 -19.50 -19.77 5.14
CA ASP A 641 -19.32 -18.73 6.15
C ASP A 641 -20.46 -17.69 6.14
N PHE A 642 -21.41 -17.83 5.22
CA PHE A 642 -22.48 -16.87 4.98
C PHE A 642 -23.86 -17.52 5.12
N VAL A 643 -24.85 -16.69 5.47
CA VAL A 643 -26.27 -16.97 5.28
C VAL A 643 -26.64 -16.39 3.92
N LEU A 644 -27.27 -17.21 3.10
CA LEU A 644 -27.76 -16.85 1.76
C LEU A 644 -29.27 -16.88 1.77
N ASP A 645 -29.94 -15.81 1.30
CA ASP A 645 -31.40 -15.67 1.21
C ASP A 645 -31.87 -15.70 -0.25
#